data_b74c8773d102f994ba1683b2389d87f8
#
_entry.id   b74c8773d102f994ba1683b2389d87f8
#
_cell.length_a   1.000
_cell.length_b   1.000
_cell.length_c   1.000
_cell.angle_alpha   90.00
_cell.angle_beta   90.00
_cell.angle_gamma   90.00
#
_symmetry.space_group_name_H-M   'P 1'
#
loop_
_entity.id
_entity.type
_entity.pdbx_description
1 polymer ?
#
loop_
_entity_poly.entity_id
_entity_poly.type
_entity_poly.pdbx_seq_one_letter_code
_entity_poly.pdbx_strand_id
1 'polypeptide(L)'
;MNHKQRVLSVLTAAALLCTGIGTAGVTTPLAANAAESVESSMNWDTLNIGGGGFVSGIITGDDQMYARTDVGGAYRYDYEQKKWVQLLDFLTEADRGFLSVDAMCIDPNDDDTLYLLCGCAYFSDARTVVFRSHDAGETFEEIDVTDLIQVHGNGYGRQTGEAIAVDPDDPNIIYCGGDVTAGDSALIMSKDGGDTWNPVEGYDKLGLFEYSIKWPTWTEHMARSVADDEYLNVNGIATIQITDGKVYVGTSVKGKANLHVAEVGSDDFQPLNENLPTEQMPSRINLDADGNLLITYINGLMFDRGTGYAFKYNPKTDELKDITPTEGVVTNTKKLNVGYGAVTSDPKDANKLVATTCAQWYSQSWTADAWERDAIAWGDRFFKSEDGGETWTEMTPGNTAYWDGPLLANYLQDGGHSWIRDKAIHWSGCIALDPRNSDQFWVVSGNGVFTCENTWAECPDIYFAPDGIEEVVSLDFISRPGKDPVSVIGDYDGFYHNADGTATQLTPSMNKLTSTTASTAGIAYCPANPDVMVRLSEGSAMGYYTTDGTTWQELPNIPCSGAKAAINQLEDGTYRILVSSSGKISYTDDFGKTWSTASTSDSLSSTIWMCVDEKNPQYVYAYGYYYNSSYFYSKPAPDITDARYVLMVSDDYGKTFKNGQTICQYDQCDGAYRIAYLDEGTFAIAAGYYGAYVVTDYGKTVTKMDNVSYCKTMGYGAAEKAGDPYTLYMYGKPADSDPEGVYRSTDCGKSWVLINQNHLYGGTGNGNYLVGDMNTFGTVYMSTVGCGIVVGTLENSDPPKPVTTDTTSNTTTTKTTTTTTKTTTTTTTGSTVATTKPVTSSNVTATSIEPATETTPSSSGTTDSSILYGDVNLDGNVGLVDAVLLNKAVADAVTLNDQARRNADCNANGEVNGSDAITLLMFLTQIIDVLPYQDA
;
A
#
# COMPACT_ATOMS: atom_id res chain seq x y z
N MET A 1 -19.12 -27.50 8.22
CA MET A 1 -18.57 -28.77 7.70
C MET A 1 -17.08 -28.73 7.91
N ASN A 2 -16.52 -29.70 8.64
CA ASN A 2 -15.12 -29.67 9.09
C ASN A 2 -14.13 -29.73 7.92
N HIS A 3 -13.09 -28.87 7.99
CA HIS A 3 -12.00 -28.72 7.03
C HIS A 3 -11.32 -30.00 6.53
N LYS A 4 -11.35 -31.08 7.31
CA LYS A 4 -10.82 -32.41 6.92
C LYS A 4 -11.56 -33.09 5.77
N GLN A 5 -12.69 -32.58 5.31
CA GLN A 5 -13.42 -33.13 4.17
C GLN A 5 -13.14 -32.40 2.85
N ARG A 6 -12.45 -31.23 2.87
CA ARG A 6 -12.12 -30.48 1.65
C ARG A 6 -10.80 -30.93 1.00
N VAL A 7 -9.84 -31.37 1.82
CA VAL A 7 -8.53 -31.84 1.31
C VAL A 7 -8.62 -33.23 0.66
N LEU A 8 -9.67 -34.00 0.94
CA LEU A 8 -9.83 -35.35 0.37
C LEU A 8 -10.54 -35.38 -0.99
N SER A 9 -11.04 -34.26 -1.48
CA SER A 9 -11.75 -34.18 -2.77
C SER A 9 -10.86 -33.78 -3.96
N VAL A 10 -9.69 -33.27 -3.75
CA VAL A 10 -8.74 -32.89 -4.83
C VAL A 10 -7.81 -34.06 -5.21
N LEU A 11 -7.55 -35.00 -4.29
CA LEU A 11 -6.69 -36.17 -4.54
C LEU A 11 -7.40 -37.41 -5.14
N THR A 12 -8.73 -37.33 -5.39
CA THR A 12 -9.49 -38.46 -5.94
C THR A 12 -9.77 -38.36 -7.45
N ALA A 13 -9.40 -37.32 -8.11
CA ALA A 13 -9.62 -37.11 -9.54
C ALA A 13 -8.50 -37.69 -10.44
N ALA A 14 -7.31 -37.97 -9.89
CA ALA A 14 -6.16 -38.44 -10.67
C ALA A 14 -5.92 -39.95 -10.72
N ALA A 15 -6.77 -40.81 -10.10
CA ALA A 15 -6.49 -42.24 -9.96
C ALA A 15 -7.53 -43.21 -10.59
N LEU A 16 -8.34 -42.76 -11.57
CA LEU A 16 -9.34 -43.65 -12.21
C LEU A 16 -9.34 -43.57 -13.74
N LEU A 17 -8.21 -43.92 -14.33
CA LEU A 17 -8.09 -44.22 -15.75
C LEU A 17 -7.24 -45.45 -15.98
N CYS A 18 -7.80 -46.62 -15.68
CA CYS A 18 -7.47 -47.91 -16.35
C CYS A 18 -8.41 -49.00 -15.86
N THR A 19 -9.19 -49.49 -16.75
CA THR A 19 -9.81 -50.80 -16.97
C THR A 19 -11.34 -50.83 -17.08
N GLY A 20 -11.81 -51.32 -18.24
CA GLY A 20 -13.10 -51.93 -18.37
C GLY A 20 -13.94 -51.62 -19.61
N ILE A 21 -13.77 -52.42 -20.63
CA ILE A 21 -14.57 -52.46 -21.86
C ILE A 21 -16.00 -52.86 -21.56
N GLY A 22 -17.00 -52.20 -22.15
CA GLY A 22 -18.36 -52.82 -22.25
C GLY A 22 -19.52 -51.87 -22.58
N THR A 23 -19.85 -51.75 -23.86
CA THR A 23 -21.17 -51.56 -24.51
C THR A 23 -22.03 -50.32 -24.26
N ALA A 24 -22.09 -49.54 -25.30
CA ALA A 24 -23.20 -48.82 -25.96
C ALA A 24 -24.35 -48.23 -25.12
N GLY A 25 -24.42 -46.93 -25.12
CA GLY A 25 -25.61 -46.11 -24.85
C GLY A 25 -25.31 -44.66 -25.23
N VAL A 26 -25.76 -44.25 -26.42
CA VAL A 26 -25.58 -42.90 -26.95
C VAL A 26 -26.38 -41.90 -26.12
N THR A 27 -25.75 -41.10 -25.31
CA THR A 27 -26.25 -39.80 -24.89
C THR A 27 -25.09 -38.82 -25.01
N THR A 28 -25.21 -37.85 -25.87
CA THR A 28 -24.28 -36.78 -26.12
C THR A 28 -24.06 -35.95 -24.86
N PRO A 29 -22.81 -35.77 -24.40
CA PRO A 29 -22.51 -34.66 -23.51
C PRO A 29 -22.26 -33.40 -24.35
N LEU A 30 -23.16 -32.45 -24.31
CA LEU A 30 -22.86 -31.09 -24.73
C LEU A 30 -22.11 -30.39 -23.60
N ALA A 31 -21.04 -29.67 -24.01
CA ALA A 31 -20.37 -28.61 -23.28
C ALA A 31 -19.52 -28.99 -22.04
N ALA A 32 -18.35 -29.59 -22.27
CA ALA A 32 -17.24 -29.56 -21.36
C ALA A 32 -15.95 -29.01 -21.99
N ASN A 33 -15.95 -28.63 -23.26
CA ASN A 33 -14.72 -28.29 -23.98
C ASN A 33 -14.51 -26.81 -24.28
N ALA A 34 -15.32 -25.89 -23.74
CA ALA A 34 -15.12 -24.45 -24.00
C ALA A 34 -14.36 -23.74 -22.87
N ALA A 35 -14.31 -24.29 -21.67
CA ALA A 35 -13.66 -23.64 -20.53
C ALA A 35 -12.14 -23.84 -20.49
N GLU A 36 -11.63 -25.01 -20.86
CA GLU A 36 -10.19 -25.30 -20.81
C GLU A 36 -9.34 -24.54 -21.84
N SER A 37 -9.93 -24.02 -22.90
CA SER A 37 -9.17 -23.34 -23.97
C SER A 37 -8.98 -21.84 -23.81
N VAL A 38 -9.68 -21.20 -22.87
CA VAL A 38 -9.62 -19.73 -22.70
C VAL A 38 -8.65 -19.32 -21.59
N GLU A 39 -8.47 -20.13 -20.57
CA GLU A 39 -7.56 -19.86 -19.47
C GLU A 39 -6.09 -19.85 -19.91
N SER A 40 -5.68 -20.78 -20.75
CA SER A 40 -4.33 -20.81 -21.35
C SER A 40 -4.01 -19.66 -22.31
N SER A 41 -4.94 -18.75 -22.52
CA SER A 41 -4.78 -17.59 -23.44
C SER A 41 -4.71 -16.24 -22.73
N MET A 42 -4.73 -16.21 -21.42
CA MET A 42 -4.62 -14.96 -20.63
C MET A 42 -3.24 -14.86 -19.98
N ASN A 43 -2.58 -13.73 -20.17
CA ASN A 43 -1.39 -13.35 -19.42
C ASN A 43 -1.78 -12.38 -18.32
N TRP A 44 -1.29 -12.62 -17.11
CA TRP A 44 -1.48 -11.74 -15.94
C TRP A 44 -0.13 -11.21 -15.51
N ASP A 45 -0.05 -9.90 -15.27
CA ASP A 45 1.14 -9.21 -14.75
C ASP A 45 0.69 -7.96 -13.98
N THR A 46 1.60 -7.33 -13.28
CA THR A 46 1.37 -6.03 -12.63
C THR A 46 1.52 -4.89 -13.64
N LEU A 47 0.69 -3.87 -13.50
CA LEU A 47 0.77 -2.67 -14.32
C LEU A 47 1.93 -1.80 -13.81
N ASN A 48 2.96 -1.64 -14.63
CA ASN A 48 4.18 -0.97 -14.23
C ASN A 48 3.95 0.51 -13.86
N ILE A 49 4.17 0.84 -12.60
CA ILE A 49 4.26 2.19 -12.04
C ILE A 49 5.69 2.44 -11.55
N GLY A 50 6.40 1.36 -11.25
CA GLY A 50 7.62 1.35 -10.47
C GLY A 50 7.27 1.57 -8.99
N GLY A 51 6.28 0.80 -8.53
CA GLY A 51 5.56 1.07 -7.32
C GLY A 51 6.38 1.00 -6.07
N GLY A 52 6.66 1.77 -5.30
CA GLY A 52 7.41 1.82 -4.06
C GLY A 52 6.83 0.93 -2.98
N GLY A 53 6.15 1.52 -2.03
CA GLY A 53 5.62 0.83 -0.88
C GLY A 53 6.68 0.35 0.11
N PHE A 54 6.27 -0.41 1.11
CA PHE A 54 7.16 -0.79 2.18
C PHE A 54 7.82 -2.16 1.91
N VAL A 55 9.01 -2.14 1.28
CA VAL A 55 9.85 -3.33 1.21
C VAL A 55 10.59 -3.49 2.54
N SER A 56 10.29 -4.55 3.28
CA SER A 56 10.70 -4.72 4.67
C SER A 56 11.97 -5.55 4.86
N GLY A 57 12.34 -6.40 3.90
CA GLY A 57 13.57 -7.21 3.97
C GLY A 57 14.02 -7.75 2.63
N ILE A 58 15.31 -8.06 2.55
CA ILE A 58 15.96 -8.82 1.46
C ILE A 58 16.79 -9.91 2.10
N ILE A 59 16.70 -11.13 1.58
CA ILE A 59 17.62 -12.24 1.90
C ILE A 59 18.30 -12.73 0.64
N THR A 60 19.51 -13.24 0.81
CA THR A 60 20.36 -13.74 -0.27
C THR A 60 20.86 -15.14 0.05
N GLY A 61 20.79 -16.05 -0.93
CA GLY A 61 21.50 -17.32 -0.94
C GLY A 61 22.82 -17.19 -1.69
N ASP A 62 23.31 -18.28 -2.27
CA ASP A 62 24.49 -18.27 -3.12
C ASP A 62 24.23 -17.65 -4.50
N ASP A 63 23.05 -17.91 -5.07
CA ASP A 63 22.65 -17.49 -6.43
C ASP A 63 21.27 -16.83 -6.50
N GLN A 64 20.46 -16.92 -5.45
CA GLN A 64 19.09 -16.38 -5.39
C GLN A 64 19.01 -15.17 -4.45
N MET A 65 18.06 -14.29 -4.75
CA MET A 65 17.73 -13.14 -3.90
C MET A 65 16.21 -12.98 -3.84
N TYR A 66 15.70 -12.79 -2.62
CA TYR A 66 14.28 -12.63 -2.34
C TYR A 66 14.03 -11.35 -1.53
N ALA A 67 12.90 -10.70 -1.79
CA ALA A 67 12.45 -9.54 -1.04
C ALA A 67 11.06 -9.80 -0.46
N ARG A 68 10.77 -9.19 0.70
CA ARG A 68 9.47 -9.22 1.36
C ARG A 68 8.91 -7.83 1.59
N THR A 69 7.58 -7.74 1.58
CA THR A 69 6.84 -6.50 1.81
C THR A 69 5.83 -6.69 2.94
N ASP A 70 5.29 -5.59 3.43
CA ASP A 70 4.32 -5.61 4.52
C ASP A 70 2.89 -5.95 4.09
N VAL A 71 2.51 -5.72 2.80
CA VAL A 71 1.18 -6.06 2.26
C VAL A 71 1.18 -6.52 0.79
N GLY A 72 2.33 -6.56 0.14
CA GLY A 72 2.48 -6.94 -1.28
C GLY A 72 3.07 -8.33 -1.51
N GLY A 73 3.32 -9.12 -0.46
CA GLY A 73 3.85 -10.47 -0.58
C GLY A 73 5.38 -10.57 -0.60
N ALA A 74 5.87 -11.62 -1.25
CA ALA A 74 7.28 -11.90 -1.46
C ALA A 74 7.63 -11.92 -2.95
N TYR A 75 8.88 -11.61 -3.24
CA TYR A 75 9.40 -11.50 -4.60
C TYR A 75 10.74 -12.20 -4.73
N ARG A 76 11.00 -12.81 -5.90
CA ARG A 76 12.31 -13.31 -6.32
C ARG A 76 12.91 -12.38 -7.37
N TYR A 77 14.20 -12.09 -7.29
CA TYR A 77 14.87 -11.29 -8.32
C TYR A 77 15.27 -12.15 -9.52
N ASP A 78 14.73 -11.82 -10.68
CA ASP A 78 15.10 -12.43 -11.97
C ASP A 78 16.30 -11.67 -12.55
N TYR A 79 17.49 -12.28 -12.48
CA TYR A 79 18.75 -11.70 -12.97
C TYR A 79 18.80 -11.56 -14.50
N GLU A 80 18.02 -12.35 -15.25
CA GLU A 80 17.99 -12.27 -16.71
C GLU A 80 17.13 -11.09 -17.16
N GLN A 81 15.95 -10.92 -16.54
CA GLN A 81 15.03 -9.84 -16.84
C GLN A 81 15.35 -8.57 -16.06
N LYS A 82 16.18 -8.64 -15.01
CA LYS A 82 16.50 -7.58 -14.05
C LYS A 82 15.24 -7.00 -13.41
N LYS A 83 14.34 -7.85 -12.99
CA LYS A 83 13.10 -7.47 -12.31
C LYS A 83 12.77 -8.40 -11.16
N TRP A 84 11.98 -7.91 -10.25
CA TRP A 84 11.38 -8.70 -9.17
C TRP A 84 10.13 -9.43 -9.69
N VAL A 85 9.96 -10.68 -9.31
CA VAL A 85 8.83 -11.55 -9.70
C VAL A 85 8.03 -11.86 -8.45
N GLN A 86 6.72 -11.56 -8.47
CA GLN A 86 5.79 -11.86 -7.39
C GLN A 86 5.64 -13.37 -7.20
N LEU A 87 5.70 -13.84 -5.94
CA LEU A 87 5.64 -15.27 -5.60
C LEU A 87 4.28 -15.71 -5.04
N LEU A 88 3.48 -14.79 -4.52
CA LEU A 88 2.24 -15.10 -3.79
C LEU A 88 0.96 -14.66 -4.55
N ASP A 89 1.02 -14.59 -5.86
CA ASP A 89 -0.09 -14.17 -6.72
C ASP A 89 -1.28 -15.15 -6.74
N PHE A 90 -1.06 -16.40 -6.31
CA PHE A 90 -2.08 -17.44 -6.20
C PHE A 90 -3.02 -17.28 -4.98
N LEU A 91 -2.71 -16.39 -4.04
CA LEU A 91 -3.50 -16.22 -2.81
C LEU A 91 -4.91 -15.71 -3.10
N THR A 92 -5.89 -16.33 -2.46
CA THR A 92 -7.28 -15.92 -2.54
C THR A 92 -7.55 -14.65 -1.73
N GLU A 93 -8.72 -14.05 -1.91
CA GLU A 93 -9.14 -12.93 -1.07
C GLU A 93 -9.24 -13.32 0.43
N ALA A 94 -9.67 -14.55 0.71
CA ALA A 94 -9.73 -15.04 2.09
C ALA A 94 -8.34 -15.15 2.74
N ASP A 95 -7.31 -15.34 1.94
CA ASP A 95 -5.92 -15.54 2.37
C ASP A 95 -5.06 -14.28 2.21
N ARG A 96 -5.65 -13.14 1.84
CA ARG A 96 -4.94 -11.88 1.57
C ARG A 96 -4.04 -11.37 2.70
N GLY A 97 -4.29 -11.81 3.96
CA GLY A 97 -3.43 -11.49 5.10
C GLY A 97 -2.05 -12.13 5.02
N PHE A 98 -1.88 -13.15 4.18
CA PHE A 98 -0.59 -13.80 3.95
C PHE A 98 0.31 -13.04 2.97
N LEU A 99 -0.22 -12.00 2.30
CA LEU A 99 0.61 -11.02 1.59
C LEU A 99 1.44 -10.17 2.55
N SER A 100 1.15 -10.19 3.86
CA SER A 100 1.99 -9.60 4.90
C SER A 100 3.06 -10.62 5.31
N VAL A 101 4.27 -10.47 4.77
CA VAL A 101 5.40 -11.38 5.01
C VAL A 101 6.26 -10.82 6.14
N ASP A 102 6.18 -11.46 7.30
CA ASP A 102 6.89 -11.02 8.52
C ASP A 102 8.37 -11.39 8.48
N ALA A 103 8.68 -12.60 8.03
CA ALA A 103 10.05 -13.10 7.92
C ALA A 103 10.20 -14.13 6.79
N MET A 104 11.42 -14.34 6.34
CA MET A 104 11.75 -15.37 5.35
C MET A 104 13.16 -15.93 5.56
N CYS A 105 13.39 -17.16 5.13
CA CYS A 105 14.73 -17.74 5.06
C CYS A 105 14.86 -18.70 3.89
N ILE A 106 16.10 -18.85 3.44
CA ILE A 106 16.54 -19.84 2.44
C ILE A 106 17.24 -20.97 3.20
N ASP A 107 17.08 -22.21 2.75
CA ASP A 107 17.94 -23.31 3.23
C ASP A 107 19.39 -23.00 2.84
N PRO A 108 20.33 -22.91 3.79
CA PRO A 108 21.73 -22.59 3.48
C PRO A 108 22.43 -23.56 2.53
N ASN A 109 21.84 -24.71 2.26
CA ASN A 109 22.39 -25.75 1.38
C ASN A 109 21.63 -25.88 0.05
N ASP A 110 20.50 -25.17 -0.11
CA ASP A 110 19.64 -25.28 -1.29
C ASP A 110 18.85 -23.97 -1.51
N ASP A 111 19.35 -23.10 -2.36
CA ASP A 111 18.75 -21.79 -2.67
C ASP A 111 17.34 -21.86 -3.26
N ASP A 112 16.90 -23.03 -3.74
CA ASP A 112 15.54 -23.25 -4.25
C ASP A 112 14.55 -23.60 -3.13
N THR A 113 15.07 -23.92 -1.91
CA THR A 113 14.22 -24.17 -0.73
C THR A 113 14.04 -22.89 0.08
N LEU A 114 12.80 -22.36 0.08
CA LEU A 114 12.41 -21.08 0.69
C LEU A 114 11.28 -21.27 1.70
N TYR A 115 11.39 -20.57 2.83
CA TYR A 115 10.34 -20.49 3.86
C TYR A 115 9.90 -19.04 4.04
N LEU A 116 8.58 -18.80 4.04
CA LEU A 116 7.96 -17.51 4.29
C LEU A 116 7.05 -17.59 5.51
N LEU A 117 7.29 -16.80 6.53
CA LEU A 117 6.40 -16.63 7.68
C LEU A 117 5.43 -15.48 7.39
N CYS A 118 4.15 -15.79 7.27
CA CYS A 118 3.13 -14.86 6.79
C CYS A 118 1.97 -14.73 7.77
N GLY A 119 1.48 -13.51 7.98
CA GLY A 119 0.30 -13.27 8.78
C GLY A 119 0.02 -11.79 9.02
N CYS A 120 -1.26 -11.45 9.24
CA CYS A 120 -1.70 -10.10 9.54
C CYS A 120 -2.85 -10.14 10.55
N ALA A 121 -2.74 -9.38 11.63
CA ALA A 121 -3.67 -9.40 12.75
C ALA A 121 -5.14 -9.11 12.40
N TYR A 122 -5.39 -8.39 11.31
CA TYR A 122 -6.74 -7.96 10.92
C TYR A 122 -7.22 -8.52 9.57
N PHE A 123 -6.42 -9.37 8.92
CA PHE A 123 -6.83 -10.07 7.69
C PHE A 123 -6.74 -11.59 7.89
N SER A 124 -7.39 -12.35 7.04
CA SER A 124 -7.37 -13.83 7.01
C SER A 124 -7.68 -14.46 8.36
N ASP A 125 -8.60 -13.85 9.13
CA ASP A 125 -8.98 -14.25 10.49
C ASP A 125 -7.79 -14.30 11.47
N ALA A 126 -6.78 -13.45 11.25
CA ALA A 126 -5.54 -13.39 12.03
C ALA A 126 -4.75 -14.72 12.04
N ARG A 127 -4.84 -15.50 10.98
CA ARG A 127 -4.05 -16.72 10.80
C ARG A 127 -2.59 -16.37 10.57
N THR A 128 -1.73 -17.28 11.02
CA THR A 128 -0.28 -17.27 10.74
C THR A 128 0.11 -18.58 10.08
N VAL A 129 0.80 -18.49 8.96
CA VAL A 129 1.24 -19.67 8.20
C VAL A 129 2.73 -19.59 7.87
N VAL A 130 3.35 -20.74 7.71
CA VAL A 130 4.63 -20.88 7.04
C VAL A 130 4.37 -21.44 5.65
N PHE A 131 4.72 -20.70 4.62
CA PHE A 131 4.80 -21.24 3.26
C PHE A 131 6.17 -21.83 3.04
N ARG A 132 6.23 -23.04 2.50
CA ARG A 132 7.45 -23.73 2.13
C ARG A 132 7.46 -24.00 0.63
N SER A 133 8.54 -23.65 -0.04
CA SER A 133 8.82 -23.95 -1.44
C SER A 133 10.10 -24.78 -1.57
N HIS A 134 10.17 -25.66 -2.58
CA HIS A 134 11.37 -26.40 -2.98
C HIS A 134 11.72 -26.15 -4.45
N ASP A 135 11.15 -25.13 -5.05
CA ASP A 135 11.33 -24.78 -6.47
C ASP A 135 11.49 -23.26 -6.68
N ALA A 136 12.21 -22.63 -5.77
CA ALA A 136 12.52 -21.18 -5.79
C ALA A 136 11.26 -20.30 -5.78
N GLY A 137 10.16 -20.76 -5.16
CA GLY A 137 8.92 -20.02 -5.02
C GLY A 137 7.94 -20.17 -6.18
N GLU A 138 8.14 -21.13 -7.11
CA GLU A 138 7.15 -21.42 -8.15
C GLU A 138 5.89 -22.09 -7.57
N THR A 139 6.07 -22.94 -6.53
CA THR A 139 4.95 -23.56 -5.80
C THR A 139 5.21 -23.55 -4.30
N PHE A 140 4.13 -23.51 -3.51
CA PHE A 140 4.20 -23.48 -2.05
C PHE A 140 3.30 -24.51 -1.39
N GLU A 141 3.77 -25.05 -0.27
CA GLU A 141 2.99 -25.77 0.71
C GLU A 141 2.63 -24.86 1.87
N GLU A 142 1.34 -24.81 2.25
CA GLU A 142 0.85 -23.99 3.39
C GLU A 142 0.84 -24.80 4.66
N ILE A 143 1.57 -24.36 5.69
CA ILE A 143 1.62 -24.95 7.03
C ILE A 143 1.05 -23.95 8.03
N ASP A 144 -0.13 -24.25 8.61
CA ASP A 144 -0.80 -23.39 9.59
C ASP A 144 -0.18 -23.56 10.97
N VAL A 145 0.39 -22.48 11.51
CA VAL A 145 1.03 -22.41 12.84
C VAL A 145 0.27 -21.47 13.79
N THR A 146 -0.93 -21.03 13.44
CA THR A 146 -1.76 -20.07 14.19
C THR A 146 -1.99 -20.46 15.65
N ASP A 147 -2.14 -21.75 15.93
CA ASP A 147 -2.34 -22.26 17.31
C ASP A 147 -1.04 -22.24 18.15
N LEU A 148 0.12 -22.02 17.53
CA LEU A 148 1.44 -22.00 18.18
C LEU A 148 1.96 -20.59 18.32
N ILE A 149 2.08 -19.85 17.22
CA ILE A 149 2.53 -18.45 17.18
C ILE A 149 1.64 -17.63 16.28
N GLN A 150 1.67 -16.32 16.45
CA GLN A 150 1.04 -15.38 15.52
C GLN A 150 2.01 -14.24 15.19
N VAL A 151 1.93 -13.72 13.96
CA VAL A 151 2.74 -12.60 13.48
C VAL A 151 1.87 -11.53 12.83
N HIS A 152 2.43 -10.33 12.69
CA HIS A 152 1.77 -9.20 12.06
C HIS A 152 2.74 -8.47 11.13
N GLY A 153 2.94 -9.01 9.93
CA GLY A 153 3.90 -8.50 8.94
C GLY A 153 3.64 -7.06 8.47
N ASN A 154 2.47 -6.49 8.77
CA ASN A 154 2.15 -5.06 8.58
C ASN A 154 2.08 -4.32 9.94
N GLY A 155 2.84 -4.76 10.94
CA GLY A 155 2.90 -4.17 12.27
C GLY A 155 4.16 -3.35 12.54
N TYR A 156 4.26 -2.86 13.77
CA TYR A 156 5.51 -2.29 14.24
C TYR A 156 6.57 -3.39 14.34
N GLY A 157 7.79 -3.10 13.89
CA GLY A 157 8.88 -4.08 13.85
C GLY A 157 9.03 -4.81 12.52
N ARG A 158 8.14 -4.62 11.55
CA ARG A 158 8.22 -5.25 10.21
C ARG A 158 9.56 -5.04 9.48
N GLN A 159 10.34 -4.02 9.86
CA GLN A 159 11.67 -3.74 9.32
C GLN A 159 12.80 -4.51 10.04
N THR A 160 12.51 -5.26 11.12
CA THR A 160 13.53 -6.01 11.84
C THR A 160 13.96 -7.26 11.06
N GLY A 161 14.95 -7.98 11.58
CA GLY A 161 15.56 -9.12 10.92
C GLY A 161 14.62 -10.30 10.76
N GLU A 162 15.16 -11.39 10.25
CA GLU A 162 14.35 -12.56 9.96
C GLU A 162 14.11 -13.38 11.24
N ALA A 163 12.84 -13.66 11.54
CA ALA A 163 12.43 -14.47 12.69
C ALA A 163 12.22 -15.95 12.35
N ILE A 164 12.85 -16.43 11.28
CA ILE A 164 12.86 -17.82 10.86
C ILE A 164 14.27 -18.18 10.36
N ALA A 165 14.79 -19.37 10.70
CA ALA A 165 16.10 -19.83 10.26
C ALA A 165 16.17 -21.35 10.19
N VAL A 166 16.87 -21.85 9.16
CA VAL A 166 17.19 -23.28 8.93
C VAL A 166 18.57 -23.56 9.48
N ASP A 167 18.74 -24.72 10.11
CA ASP A 167 20.06 -25.18 10.57
C ASP A 167 20.93 -25.61 9.36
N PRO A 168 22.09 -24.99 9.12
CA PRO A 168 22.96 -25.37 8.01
C PRO A 168 23.54 -26.78 8.12
N ASP A 169 23.58 -27.37 9.31
CA ASP A 169 24.09 -28.73 9.54
C ASP A 169 23.00 -29.81 9.40
N ASP A 170 21.72 -29.48 9.66
CA ASP A 170 20.56 -30.35 9.48
C ASP A 170 19.33 -29.56 9.01
N PRO A 171 19.02 -29.52 7.72
CA PRO A 171 17.91 -28.72 7.18
C PRO A 171 16.52 -29.18 7.65
N ASN A 172 16.41 -30.31 8.36
CA ASN A 172 15.18 -30.67 9.03
C ASN A 172 14.90 -29.84 10.29
N ILE A 173 15.93 -29.19 10.85
CA ILE A 173 15.79 -28.34 12.03
C ILE A 173 15.58 -26.88 11.61
N ILE A 174 14.42 -26.36 11.96
CA ILE A 174 14.04 -24.99 11.64
C ILE A 174 13.49 -24.34 12.91
N TYR A 175 13.96 -23.15 13.23
CA TYR A 175 13.39 -22.30 14.28
C TYR A 175 12.57 -21.19 13.68
N CYS A 176 11.43 -20.90 14.28
CA CYS A 176 10.52 -19.83 13.86
C CYS A 176 10.01 -19.09 15.09
N GLY A 177 10.01 -17.76 15.02
CA GLY A 177 9.57 -16.88 16.09
C GLY A 177 8.41 -15.99 15.68
N GLY A 178 7.57 -15.64 16.63
CA GLY A 178 6.46 -14.73 16.41
C GLY A 178 6.25 -13.80 17.59
N ASP A 179 5.13 -13.10 17.55
CA ASP A 179 4.62 -12.35 18.68
C ASP A 179 4.08 -13.33 19.72
N VAL A 180 4.09 -12.93 20.98
CA VAL A 180 3.71 -13.84 22.06
C VAL A 180 2.21 -13.96 22.13
N THR A 181 1.64 -15.15 21.83
CA THR A 181 0.20 -15.16 21.88
C THR A 181 -0.54 -16.47 21.99
N ALA A 182 -0.55 -17.34 21.02
CA ALA A 182 -1.59 -18.38 20.96
C ALA A 182 -1.41 -19.51 21.98
N GLY A 183 -0.18 -19.89 22.23
CA GLY A 183 0.15 -21.07 23.03
C GLY A 183 1.11 -20.81 24.20
N ASP A 184 1.29 -19.56 24.61
CA ASP A 184 2.28 -19.15 25.61
C ASP A 184 3.73 -19.29 25.09
N SER A 185 3.97 -19.53 23.81
CA SER A 185 5.30 -19.60 23.21
C SER A 185 5.50 -18.54 22.12
N ALA A 186 6.68 -17.92 22.14
CA ALA A 186 7.11 -17.03 21.08
C ALA A 186 8.08 -17.72 20.10
N LEU A 187 8.65 -18.84 20.46
CA LEU A 187 9.62 -19.60 19.66
C LEU A 187 9.15 -21.03 19.45
N ILE A 188 9.07 -21.43 18.20
CA ILE A 188 8.73 -22.81 17.82
C ILE A 188 9.87 -23.44 17.01
N MET A 189 9.93 -24.74 16.98
CA MET A 189 10.95 -25.50 16.25
C MET A 189 10.34 -26.66 15.50
N SER A 190 10.77 -26.87 14.27
CA SER A 190 10.55 -28.12 13.51
C SER A 190 11.79 -29.00 13.58
N LYS A 191 11.58 -30.33 13.42
CA LYS A 191 12.64 -31.37 13.30
C LYS A 191 12.42 -32.28 12.10
N ASP A 192 11.57 -31.87 11.20
CA ASP A 192 11.13 -32.64 10.03
C ASP A 192 10.96 -31.74 8.79
N GLY A 193 11.79 -30.69 8.67
CA GLY A 193 11.81 -29.78 7.52
C GLY A 193 10.58 -28.88 7.43
N GLY A 194 9.88 -28.65 8.56
CA GLY A 194 8.72 -27.78 8.62
C GLY A 194 7.37 -28.52 8.56
N ASP A 195 7.34 -29.86 8.48
CA ASP A 195 6.08 -30.62 8.45
C ASP A 195 5.31 -30.51 9.77
N THR A 196 6.03 -30.52 10.90
CA THR A 196 5.44 -30.33 12.23
C THR A 196 6.24 -29.34 13.06
N TRP A 197 5.55 -28.58 13.90
CA TRP A 197 6.12 -27.55 14.75
C TRP A 197 5.77 -27.75 16.20
N ASN A 198 6.71 -27.46 17.11
CA ASN A 198 6.52 -27.57 18.54
C ASN A 198 7.09 -26.35 19.27
N PRO A 199 6.47 -25.93 20.39
CA PRO A 199 7.03 -24.88 21.24
C PRO A 199 8.41 -25.24 21.79
N VAL A 200 9.29 -24.25 21.89
CA VAL A 200 10.59 -24.38 22.54
C VAL A 200 10.46 -24.01 24.02
N GLU A 201 10.04 -24.97 24.84
CA GLU A 201 9.68 -24.74 26.24
C GLU A 201 10.79 -24.10 27.09
N GLY A 202 12.07 -24.34 26.77
CA GLY A 202 13.20 -23.76 27.46
C GLY A 202 13.29 -22.25 27.27
N TYR A 203 12.92 -21.77 26.11
CA TYR A 203 12.88 -20.34 25.80
C TYR A 203 11.78 -19.63 26.57
N ASP A 204 10.61 -20.23 26.67
CA ASP A 204 9.45 -19.66 27.42
C ASP A 204 9.77 -19.53 28.92
N LYS A 205 10.59 -20.43 29.46
CA LYS A 205 11.02 -20.39 30.89
C LYS A 205 11.90 -19.19 31.23
N LEU A 206 12.44 -18.46 30.26
CA LEU A 206 13.19 -17.22 30.48
C LEU A 206 12.28 -16.09 31.03
N GLY A 207 10.96 -16.19 30.82
CA GLY A 207 10.00 -15.19 31.31
C GLY A 207 10.25 -13.80 30.73
N LEU A 208 10.56 -13.74 29.45
CA LEU A 208 10.90 -12.49 28.76
C LEU A 208 9.66 -11.64 28.51
N PHE A 209 8.54 -12.29 28.23
CA PHE A 209 7.30 -11.65 27.84
C PHE A 209 6.32 -11.61 29.02
N GLU A 210 5.69 -10.45 29.22
CA GLU A 210 4.74 -10.23 30.33
C GLU A 210 3.30 -10.56 29.97
N TYR A 211 2.99 -10.65 28.66
CA TYR A 211 1.65 -10.89 28.14
C TYR A 211 1.64 -11.93 27.05
N SER A 212 0.59 -12.73 27.02
CA SER A 212 0.18 -13.40 25.83
C SER A 212 -1.02 -12.62 25.25
N ILE A 213 -0.86 -12.04 24.06
CA ILE A 213 -1.96 -11.45 23.31
C ILE A 213 -2.35 -12.48 22.25
N LYS A 214 -3.62 -12.81 22.20
CA LYS A 214 -4.16 -13.60 21.10
C LYS A 214 -4.80 -12.66 20.09
N TRP A 215 -4.31 -12.66 18.88
CA TRP A 215 -4.93 -11.91 17.79
C TRP A 215 -6.39 -12.37 17.64
N PRO A 216 -7.36 -11.46 17.63
CA PRO A 216 -8.73 -11.83 17.38
C PRO A 216 -8.91 -12.21 15.91
N THR A 217 -9.92 -13.01 15.61
CA THR A 217 -10.38 -13.17 14.24
C THR A 217 -10.79 -11.81 13.65
N TRP A 218 -10.81 -11.70 12.32
CA TRP A 218 -11.24 -10.47 11.66
C TRP A 218 -12.62 -9.98 12.15
N THR A 219 -13.56 -10.88 12.37
CA THR A 219 -14.89 -10.56 12.90
C THR A 219 -14.81 -9.95 14.31
N GLU A 220 -13.94 -10.48 15.16
CA GLU A 220 -13.73 -9.95 16.53
C GLU A 220 -12.98 -8.63 16.52
N HIS A 221 -12.00 -8.50 15.61
CA HIS A 221 -11.27 -7.23 15.39
C HIS A 221 -12.22 -6.12 14.94
N MET A 222 -13.07 -6.36 13.95
CA MET A 222 -14.07 -5.39 13.50
C MET A 222 -15.11 -5.03 14.58
N ALA A 223 -15.36 -5.90 15.53
CA ALA A 223 -16.24 -5.63 16.67
C ALA A 223 -15.56 -4.81 17.79
N ARG A 224 -14.25 -4.67 17.76
CA ARG A 224 -13.48 -3.82 18.68
C ARG A 224 -13.24 -2.46 18.02
N SER A 225 -13.24 -1.39 18.80
CA SER A 225 -12.86 -0.08 18.25
C SER A 225 -11.39 -0.12 17.84
N VAL A 226 -11.06 0.45 16.69
CA VAL A 226 -9.70 0.55 16.11
C VAL A 226 -8.70 1.31 17.03
N ALA A 227 -9.17 1.82 18.15
CA ALA A 227 -8.35 2.58 19.13
C ALA A 227 -7.43 1.71 20.00
N ASP A 228 -7.53 0.40 19.93
CA ASP A 228 -6.65 -0.49 20.70
C ASP A 228 -5.38 -0.77 19.89
N ASP A 229 -4.42 0.19 19.90
CA ASP A 229 -3.05 0.03 19.38
C ASP A 229 -2.27 -1.14 20.06
N GLU A 230 -2.88 -1.83 21.00
CA GLU A 230 -2.28 -2.96 21.73
C GLU A 230 -1.82 -4.08 20.78
N TYR A 231 -2.53 -4.27 19.65
CA TYR A 231 -2.18 -5.31 18.67
C TYR A 231 -0.97 -4.98 17.81
N LEU A 232 -0.60 -3.71 17.74
CA LEU A 232 0.47 -3.24 16.85
C LEU A 232 1.83 -3.13 17.54
N ASN A 233 1.86 -3.26 18.87
CA ASN A 233 3.05 -3.04 19.70
C ASN A 233 3.41 -4.26 20.56
N VAL A 234 3.21 -5.46 20.03
CA VAL A 234 3.50 -6.70 20.79
C VAL A 234 4.99 -6.98 20.78
N ASN A 235 5.55 -7.26 21.96
CA ASN A 235 6.91 -7.79 22.03
C ASN A 235 6.95 -9.22 21.53
N GLY A 236 7.98 -9.55 20.73
CA GLY A 236 8.14 -10.87 20.13
C GLY A 236 9.60 -11.18 19.78
N ILE A 237 9.76 -12.16 18.93
CA ILE A 237 11.06 -12.51 18.35
C ILE A 237 11.36 -11.51 17.21
N ALA A 238 12.50 -10.86 17.26
CA ALA A 238 12.92 -9.88 16.27
C ALA A 238 13.84 -10.48 15.20
N THR A 239 14.65 -11.47 15.56
CA THR A 239 15.62 -12.05 14.65
C THR A 239 16.13 -13.40 15.17
N ILE A 240 16.38 -14.35 14.26
CA ILE A 240 16.96 -15.67 14.57
C ILE A 240 18.12 -15.90 13.61
N GLN A 241 19.22 -16.46 14.12
CA GLN A 241 20.34 -16.93 13.30
C GLN A 241 20.86 -18.26 13.83
N ILE A 242 21.24 -19.17 12.94
CA ILE A 242 21.85 -20.45 13.30
C ILE A 242 23.23 -20.54 12.66
N THR A 243 24.24 -20.84 13.44
CA THR A 243 25.61 -21.08 12.98
C THR A 243 26.40 -21.84 14.02
N ASP A 244 27.38 -22.62 13.58
CA ASP A 244 28.34 -23.35 14.45
C ASP A 244 27.60 -24.23 15.50
N GLY A 245 26.49 -24.90 15.10
CA GLY A 245 25.66 -25.75 15.96
C GLY A 245 24.86 -25.02 17.04
N LYS A 246 24.71 -23.70 16.95
CA LYS A 246 24.01 -22.86 17.93
C LYS A 246 22.94 -22.03 17.27
N VAL A 247 21.85 -21.84 18.00
CA VAL A 247 20.75 -20.90 17.65
C VAL A 247 20.87 -19.65 18.50
N TYR A 248 20.82 -18.49 17.82
CA TYR A 248 20.83 -17.14 18.40
C TYR A 248 19.47 -16.50 18.19
N VAL A 249 18.85 -16.07 19.28
CA VAL A 249 17.46 -15.56 19.25
C VAL A 249 17.43 -14.17 19.89
N GLY A 250 17.11 -13.17 19.08
CA GLY A 250 16.94 -11.78 19.48
C GLY A 250 15.46 -11.42 19.66
N THR A 251 15.16 -10.68 20.72
CA THR A 251 13.78 -10.24 21.05
C THR A 251 13.64 -8.74 21.10
N SER A 252 12.43 -8.25 20.90
CA SER A 252 12.09 -6.82 21.05
C SER A 252 11.98 -6.35 22.52
N VAL A 253 12.28 -7.21 23.50
CA VAL A 253 12.21 -6.87 24.93
C VAL A 253 13.34 -5.93 25.33
N LYS A 254 13.01 -4.95 26.18
CA LYS A 254 13.96 -3.95 26.72
C LYS A 254 14.05 -4.05 28.25
N GLY A 255 15.17 -3.59 28.80
CA GLY A 255 15.44 -3.62 30.26
C GLY A 255 15.91 -4.99 30.78
N LYS A 256 16.06 -5.98 29.92
CA LYS A 256 16.57 -7.34 30.22
C LYS A 256 17.53 -7.76 29.13
N ALA A 257 18.30 -8.85 29.34
CA ALA A 257 18.99 -9.50 28.23
C ALA A 257 17.98 -9.88 27.15
N ASN A 258 18.26 -9.51 25.92
CA ASN A 258 17.33 -9.64 24.78
C ASN A 258 17.93 -10.37 23.58
N LEU A 259 19.12 -10.90 23.75
CA LEU A 259 19.77 -11.80 22.80
C LEU A 259 20.29 -13.03 23.54
N HIS A 260 19.78 -14.20 23.18
CA HIS A 260 20.03 -15.47 23.84
C HIS A 260 20.60 -16.48 22.86
N VAL A 261 21.35 -17.44 23.39
CA VAL A 261 21.98 -18.53 22.63
C VAL A 261 21.75 -19.88 23.31
N ALA A 262 21.56 -20.92 22.51
CA ALA A 262 21.52 -22.32 22.93
C ALA A 262 22.22 -23.20 21.88
N GLU A 263 22.66 -24.42 22.26
CA GLU A 263 22.96 -25.45 21.27
C GLU A 263 21.69 -25.85 20.50
N VAL A 264 21.78 -26.08 19.20
CA VAL A 264 20.66 -26.50 18.37
C VAL A 264 19.95 -27.72 18.97
N GLY A 265 18.63 -27.65 19.10
CA GLY A 265 17.82 -28.71 19.71
C GLY A 265 17.81 -28.71 21.24
N SER A 266 18.53 -27.82 21.91
CA SER A 266 18.57 -27.68 23.37
C SER A 266 17.50 -26.69 23.85
N ASP A 267 17.04 -26.92 25.10
CA ASP A 267 16.14 -26.00 25.83
C ASP A 267 16.90 -25.04 26.78
N ASP A 268 18.25 -25.09 26.81
CA ASP A 268 19.06 -24.32 27.75
C ASP A 268 19.56 -23.02 27.13
N PHE A 269 18.68 -22.03 27.03
CA PHE A 269 18.99 -20.70 26.51
C PHE A 269 19.68 -19.84 27.59
N GLN A 270 20.78 -19.22 27.21
CA GLN A 270 21.55 -18.30 28.04
C GLN A 270 21.68 -16.92 27.36
N PRO A 271 21.80 -15.80 28.12
CA PRO A 271 22.21 -14.54 27.51
C PRO A 271 23.51 -14.69 26.74
N LEU A 272 23.59 -14.11 25.53
CA LEU A 272 24.76 -14.26 24.67
C LEU A 272 26.01 -13.62 25.29
N ASN A 273 25.89 -12.38 25.75
CA ASN A 273 27.02 -11.65 26.35
C ASN A 273 26.47 -10.51 27.24
N GLU A 274 27.08 -10.34 28.43
CA GLU A 274 26.65 -9.35 29.42
C GLU A 274 26.92 -7.88 29.02
N ASN A 275 27.78 -7.67 27.98
CA ASN A 275 28.09 -6.34 27.49
C ASN A 275 27.17 -5.86 26.38
N LEU A 276 26.21 -6.68 25.96
CA LEU A 276 25.20 -6.28 24.96
C LEU A 276 24.16 -5.33 25.57
N PRO A 277 23.64 -4.37 24.81
CA PRO A 277 22.65 -3.42 25.30
C PRO A 277 21.36 -4.10 25.73
N THR A 278 20.77 -3.60 26.83
CA THR A 278 19.43 -4.02 27.30
C THR A 278 18.36 -2.94 27.12
N GLU A 279 18.77 -1.67 26.93
CA GLU A 279 17.86 -0.55 26.72
C GLU A 279 17.47 -0.35 25.26
N GLN A 280 18.14 -1.01 24.36
CA GLN A 280 17.84 -1.14 22.94
C GLN A 280 17.49 -2.60 22.66
N MET A 281 16.91 -2.88 21.48
CA MET A 281 16.60 -4.23 21.05
C MET A 281 17.46 -4.63 19.84
N PRO A 282 17.83 -5.91 19.68
CA PRO A 282 18.43 -6.39 18.45
C PRO A 282 17.47 -6.17 17.27
N SER A 283 17.99 -5.61 16.18
CA SER A 283 17.23 -5.42 14.95
C SER A 283 17.44 -6.60 14.01
N ARG A 284 18.70 -6.94 13.74
CA ARG A 284 19.07 -8.00 12.79
C ARG A 284 20.36 -8.68 13.18
N ILE A 285 20.46 -9.97 12.92
CA ILE A 285 21.68 -10.75 13.01
C ILE A 285 21.99 -11.32 11.63
N ASN A 286 23.14 -10.98 11.08
CA ASN A 286 23.68 -11.57 9.86
C ASN A 286 25.00 -12.28 10.16
N LEU A 287 25.50 -13.06 9.21
CA LEU A 287 26.83 -13.69 9.28
C LEU A 287 27.82 -12.95 8.37
N ASP A 288 29.07 -12.85 8.82
CA ASP A 288 30.14 -12.52 7.89
C ASP A 288 30.74 -13.78 7.24
N ALA A 289 31.63 -13.59 6.27
CA ALA A 289 32.27 -14.71 5.55
C ALA A 289 33.07 -15.66 6.43
N ASP A 290 33.47 -15.26 7.63
CA ASP A 290 34.20 -16.07 8.60
C ASP A 290 33.28 -16.75 9.64
N GLY A 291 31.98 -16.54 9.55
CA GLY A 291 30.94 -17.05 10.46
C GLY A 291 30.84 -16.26 11.77
N ASN A 292 31.26 -15.01 11.83
CA ASN A 292 30.98 -14.14 12.96
C ASN A 292 29.59 -13.53 12.81
N LEU A 293 28.92 -13.29 13.95
CA LEU A 293 27.62 -12.59 13.96
C LEU A 293 27.85 -11.09 13.82
N LEU A 294 27.13 -10.48 12.90
CA LEU A 294 26.98 -9.04 12.73
C LEU A 294 25.62 -8.65 13.34
N ILE A 295 25.63 -8.01 14.50
CA ILE A 295 24.44 -7.75 15.32
C ILE A 295 24.15 -6.26 15.34
N THR A 296 22.97 -5.85 14.93
CA THR A 296 22.52 -4.46 15.01
C THR A 296 21.46 -4.25 16.08
N TYR A 297 21.44 -3.05 16.65
CA TYR A 297 20.51 -2.63 17.69
C TYR A 297 19.82 -1.34 17.30
N ILE A 298 18.49 -1.28 17.58
CA ILE A 298 17.61 -0.11 17.42
C ILE A 298 16.94 0.25 18.75
N ASN A 299 16.33 1.43 18.81
CA ASN A 299 15.71 1.91 20.04
C ASN A 299 14.40 1.15 20.39
N GLY A 300 13.68 0.65 19.44
CA GLY A 300 12.41 -0.10 19.62
C GLY A 300 11.75 -0.45 18.29
N LEU A 301 10.56 -1.04 18.36
CA LEU A 301 9.79 -1.49 17.19
C LEU A 301 9.28 -0.32 16.32
N MET A 302 9.03 0.84 16.92
CA MET A 302 8.57 2.04 16.22
C MET A 302 9.69 2.64 15.37
N PHE A 303 9.33 3.28 14.26
CA PHE A 303 10.24 4.05 13.39
C PHE A 303 10.62 5.41 13.99
N ASP A 304 11.04 5.43 15.23
CA ASP A 304 11.42 6.66 15.91
C ASP A 304 12.95 6.79 16.01
N ARG A 305 13.40 8.03 16.09
CA ARG A 305 14.80 8.35 16.30
C ARG A 305 15.24 7.85 17.67
N GLY A 306 16.34 7.11 17.71
CA GLY A 306 16.86 6.59 18.97
C GLY A 306 18.28 6.14 18.83
N THR A 307 18.80 5.64 19.94
CA THR A 307 20.16 5.12 20.03
C THR A 307 20.20 3.65 19.61
N GLY A 308 21.34 3.23 19.05
CA GLY A 308 21.61 1.85 18.70
C GLY A 308 23.08 1.60 18.49
N TYR A 309 23.41 0.41 18.08
CA TYR A 309 24.78 -0.05 17.98
C TYR A 309 24.95 -1.08 16.87
N ALA A 310 26.17 -1.35 16.45
CA ALA A 310 26.55 -2.47 15.63
C ALA A 310 27.70 -3.22 16.29
N PHE A 311 27.58 -4.55 16.42
CA PHE A 311 28.57 -5.41 17.03
C PHE A 311 28.96 -6.53 16.08
N LYS A 312 30.23 -6.98 16.19
CA LYS A 312 30.73 -8.23 15.63
C LYS A 312 31.06 -9.18 16.77
N TYR A 313 30.44 -10.37 16.77
CA TYR A 313 30.65 -11.40 17.77
C TYR A 313 31.22 -12.67 17.14
N ASN A 314 32.31 -13.17 17.69
CA ASN A 314 32.92 -14.41 17.25
C ASN A 314 32.46 -15.58 18.13
N PRO A 315 31.62 -16.50 17.61
CA PRO A 315 31.07 -17.60 18.41
C PRO A 315 32.08 -18.61 18.90
N LYS A 316 33.27 -18.66 18.27
CA LYS A 316 34.34 -19.62 18.63
C LYS A 316 35.27 -19.13 19.74
N THR A 317 35.42 -17.80 19.85
CA THR A 317 36.33 -17.17 20.84
C THR A 317 35.57 -16.42 21.93
N ASP A 318 34.26 -16.26 21.82
CA ASP A 318 33.42 -15.43 22.69
C ASP A 318 33.84 -13.95 22.71
N GLU A 319 34.48 -13.49 21.64
CA GLU A 319 34.91 -12.11 21.50
C GLU A 319 33.78 -11.24 20.96
N LEU A 320 33.40 -10.21 21.71
CA LEU A 320 32.45 -9.18 21.29
C LEU A 320 33.17 -7.88 20.97
N LYS A 321 33.00 -7.37 19.75
CA LYS A 321 33.64 -6.14 19.28
C LYS A 321 32.55 -5.13 18.87
N ASP A 322 32.64 -3.90 19.37
CA ASP A 322 31.85 -2.78 18.92
C ASP A 322 32.39 -2.25 17.59
N ILE A 323 31.62 -2.47 16.50
CA ILE A 323 31.91 -2.01 15.14
C ILE A 323 30.99 -0.87 14.70
N THR A 324 30.29 -0.21 15.62
CA THR A 324 29.38 0.89 15.32
C THR A 324 30.07 1.94 14.44
N PRO A 325 29.47 2.32 13.30
CA PRO A 325 30.00 3.35 12.41
C PRO A 325 30.29 4.68 13.13
N THR A 326 31.31 5.39 12.66
CA THR A 326 31.70 6.69 13.20
C THR A 326 31.11 7.83 12.41
N GLU A 327 30.87 8.97 13.07
CA GLU A 327 30.34 10.18 12.42
C GLU A 327 31.44 10.79 11.50
N GLY A 328 31.08 10.99 10.22
CA GLY A 328 31.94 11.64 9.23
C GLY A 328 32.82 10.69 8.41
N VAL A 329 33.74 11.27 7.64
CA VAL A 329 34.68 10.54 6.78
C VAL A 329 35.80 9.96 7.64
N VAL A 330 36.17 8.77 7.36
CA VAL A 330 37.27 7.86 7.81
C VAL A 330 38.17 8.27 9.01
N THR A 331 38.25 9.50 9.40
CA THR A 331 39.15 9.99 10.45
C THR A 331 38.46 10.37 11.75
N ASN A 332 37.17 10.32 11.82
CA ASN A 332 36.42 10.68 13.03
C ASN A 332 36.34 9.49 13.98
N THR A 333 36.74 9.67 15.21
CA THR A 333 36.72 8.64 16.25
C THR A 333 35.45 8.62 17.07
N LYS A 334 34.51 9.52 16.79
CA LYS A 334 33.24 9.57 17.50
C LYS A 334 32.24 8.59 16.91
N LYS A 335 31.81 7.61 17.71
CA LYS A 335 30.77 6.67 17.35
C LYS A 335 29.44 7.39 17.08
N LEU A 336 28.76 6.98 16.01
CA LEU A 336 27.44 7.49 15.68
C LEU A 336 26.37 6.69 16.46
N ASN A 337 25.89 7.25 17.54
CA ASN A 337 24.93 6.60 18.42
C ASN A 337 23.49 6.77 17.92
N VAL A 338 23.11 5.98 16.91
CA VAL A 338 21.81 5.94 16.26
C VAL A 338 21.37 4.50 16.05
N GLY A 339 20.10 4.25 15.75
CA GLY A 339 19.60 2.91 15.44
C GLY A 339 20.16 2.38 14.11
N TYR A 340 20.56 1.13 14.08
CA TYR A 340 21.07 0.45 12.88
C TYR A 340 20.10 -0.64 12.44
N GLY A 341 19.65 -0.59 11.18
CA GLY A 341 18.80 -1.61 10.58
C GLY A 341 19.55 -2.91 10.35
N ALA A 342 20.65 -2.83 9.62
CA ALA A 342 21.48 -3.98 9.29
C ALA A 342 22.95 -3.62 9.12
N VAL A 343 23.82 -4.60 9.35
CA VAL A 343 25.19 -4.71 8.83
C VAL A 343 25.29 -6.03 8.09
N THR A 344 25.80 -6.02 6.86
CA THR A 344 25.95 -7.21 6.02
C THR A 344 27.35 -7.29 5.46
N SER A 345 27.86 -8.51 5.34
CA SER A 345 29.19 -8.81 4.78
C SER A 345 29.10 -9.25 3.33
N ASP A 346 30.14 -8.97 2.56
CA ASP A 346 30.44 -9.75 1.35
C ASP A 346 30.56 -11.24 1.74
N PRO A 347 29.82 -12.15 1.08
CA PRO A 347 29.84 -13.57 1.41
C PRO A 347 31.24 -14.24 1.22
N LYS A 348 32.16 -13.55 0.53
CA LYS A 348 33.52 -14.05 0.23
C LYS A 348 34.61 -13.27 0.93
N ASP A 349 34.30 -12.14 1.60
CA ASP A 349 35.32 -11.29 2.26
C ASP A 349 34.73 -10.62 3.52
N ALA A 350 35.04 -11.18 4.67
CA ALA A 350 34.60 -10.69 5.98
C ALA A 350 35.09 -9.27 6.34
N ASN A 351 35.98 -8.68 5.53
CA ASN A 351 36.45 -7.31 5.71
C ASN A 351 35.54 -6.29 5.00
N LYS A 352 34.81 -6.72 3.99
CA LYS A 352 33.90 -5.87 3.22
C LYS A 352 32.54 -5.90 3.83
N LEU A 353 32.15 -4.80 4.48
CA LEU A 353 30.85 -4.66 5.15
C LEU A 353 30.09 -3.45 4.60
N VAL A 354 28.77 -3.55 4.56
CA VAL A 354 27.86 -2.42 4.36
C VAL A 354 26.89 -2.31 5.53
N ALA A 355 26.48 -1.09 5.89
CA ALA A 355 25.58 -0.83 7.00
C ALA A 355 24.55 0.25 6.65
N THR A 356 23.36 0.12 7.22
CA THR A 356 22.32 1.15 7.17
C THR A 356 21.81 1.51 8.55
N THR A 357 21.49 2.79 8.76
CA THR A 357 20.67 3.20 9.92
C THR A 357 19.20 2.88 9.69
N CYS A 358 18.38 3.02 10.72
CA CYS A 358 16.93 2.90 10.60
C CYS A 358 16.26 4.08 11.27
N ALA A 359 15.39 4.77 10.54
CA ALA A 359 14.57 5.91 10.99
C ALA A 359 15.38 7.13 11.48
N GLN A 360 16.48 7.47 10.82
CA GLN A 360 17.36 8.57 11.25
C GLN A 360 17.00 9.94 10.69
N TRP A 361 16.22 10.00 9.62
CA TRP A 361 15.78 11.26 9.01
C TRP A 361 16.96 12.23 8.75
N TYR A 362 18.00 11.74 8.07
CA TYR A 362 19.15 12.49 7.66
C TYR A 362 18.98 12.99 6.21
N SER A 363 19.68 14.07 5.83
CA SER A 363 19.51 14.67 4.52
C SER A 363 20.01 13.76 3.40
N GLN A 364 19.18 13.58 2.39
CA GLN A 364 19.50 12.95 1.11
C GLN A 364 19.09 13.90 -0.01
N SER A 365 19.76 13.85 -1.14
CA SER A 365 19.50 14.79 -2.24
C SER A 365 19.47 14.11 -3.60
N TRP A 366 18.57 14.59 -4.46
CA TRP A 366 18.41 14.16 -5.85
C TRP A 366 19.20 15.07 -6.82
N THR A 367 19.56 16.27 -6.41
CA THR A 367 20.27 17.26 -7.22
C THR A 367 21.15 18.14 -6.36
N ALA A 368 22.15 18.77 -6.99
CA ALA A 368 23.08 19.68 -6.31
C ALA A 368 22.43 20.94 -5.72
N ASP A 369 21.34 21.39 -6.31
CA ASP A 369 20.62 22.60 -5.90
C ASP A 369 19.43 22.31 -4.96
N ALA A 370 19.32 21.08 -4.44
CA ALA A 370 18.21 20.67 -3.58
C ALA A 370 18.10 21.54 -2.32
N TRP A 371 19.22 21.95 -1.73
CA TRP A 371 19.24 22.83 -0.58
C TRP A 371 18.72 24.25 -0.89
N GLU A 372 19.07 24.80 -2.07
CA GLU A 372 18.62 26.11 -2.49
C GLU A 372 17.11 26.14 -2.81
N ARG A 373 16.56 25.01 -3.22
CA ARG A 373 15.16 24.84 -3.57
C ARG A 373 14.28 24.35 -2.43
N ASP A 374 14.85 24.07 -1.25
CA ASP A 374 14.17 23.40 -0.13
C ASP A 374 13.56 22.04 -0.54
N ALA A 375 14.31 21.29 -1.34
CA ALA A 375 13.92 19.99 -1.91
C ALA A 375 14.80 18.85 -1.39
N ILE A 376 15.15 18.89 -0.10
CA ILE A 376 15.89 17.83 0.59
C ILE A 376 14.92 16.74 1.03
N ALA A 377 15.25 15.51 0.69
CA ALA A 377 14.60 14.31 1.24
C ALA A 377 15.27 13.92 2.57
N TRP A 378 14.49 13.37 3.50
CA TRP A 378 14.97 13.00 4.83
C TRP A 378 14.84 11.48 5.00
N GLY A 379 15.99 10.79 5.17
CA GLY A 379 16.05 9.35 5.22
C GLY A 379 17.21 8.81 6.04
N ASP A 380 17.59 7.58 5.77
CA ASP A 380 18.63 6.86 6.49
C ASP A 380 20.03 7.14 5.96
N ARG A 381 21.04 6.68 6.70
CA ARG A 381 22.46 6.85 6.38
C ARG A 381 23.05 5.49 6.02
N PHE A 382 24.02 5.50 5.11
CA PHE A 382 24.67 4.30 4.58
C PHE A 382 26.17 4.37 4.80
N PHE A 383 26.76 3.23 5.12
CA PHE A 383 28.20 3.13 5.43
C PHE A 383 28.79 1.88 4.79
N LYS A 384 30.07 1.96 4.44
CA LYS A 384 30.89 0.82 4.01
C LYS A 384 32.16 0.73 4.82
N SER A 385 32.69 -0.48 4.98
CA SER A 385 33.98 -0.79 5.59
C SER A 385 34.71 -1.78 4.70
N GLU A 386 36.07 -1.66 4.63
CA GLU A 386 36.95 -2.59 3.93
C GLU A 386 37.94 -3.25 4.88
N ASP A 387 37.73 -3.12 6.21
CA ASP A 387 38.62 -3.64 7.26
C ASP A 387 37.84 -4.34 8.40
N GLY A 388 36.68 -4.92 8.07
CA GLY A 388 35.85 -5.70 9.00
C GLY A 388 35.20 -4.87 10.09
N GLY A 389 34.91 -3.60 9.81
CA GLY A 389 34.25 -2.68 10.71
C GLY A 389 35.14 -1.91 11.66
N GLU A 390 36.50 -1.94 11.47
CA GLU A 390 37.41 -1.10 12.22
C GLU A 390 37.21 0.38 11.87
N THR A 391 37.09 0.65 10.57
CA THR A 391 36.81 1.99 10.04
C THR A 391 35.65 1.95 9.07
N TRP A 392 34.89 3.07 9.01
CA TRP A 392 33.73 3.22 8.16
C TRP A 392 33.85 4.46 7.31
N THR A 393 33.39 4.36 6.06
CA THR A 393 33.16 5.48 5.16
C THR A 393 31.67 5.65 4.93
N GLU A 394 31.13 6.85 5.19
CA GLU A 394 29.74 7.17 4.90
C GLU A 394 29.52 7.32 3.38
N MET A 395 28.40 6.80 2.88
CA MET A 395 27.98 6.87 1.48
C MET A 395 26.51 7.30 1.33
N THR A 396 26.04 8.19 2.23
CA THR A 396 24.68 8.74 2.12
C THR A 396 24.55 9.62 0.88
N PRO A 397 23.58 9.39 -0.01
CA PRO A 397 23.53 10.01 -1.32
C PRO A 397 23.32 11.52 -1.27
N GLY A 398 24.11 12.26 -2.05
CA GLY A 398 24.05 13.72 -2.17
C GLY A 398 24.34 14.48 -0.89
N ASN A 399 24.71 13.77 0.20
CA ASN A 399 25.07 14.43 1.44
C ASN A 399 26.47 15.03 1.33
N THR A 400 26.57 16.33 1.49
CA THR A 400 27.84 17.04 1.72
C THR A 400 27.96 17.31 3.21
N ALA A 401 28.94 16.74 3.87
CA ALA A 401 29.16 16.97 5.29
C ALA A 401 29.28 18.49 5.55
N TYR A 402 28.20 19.11 6.03
CA TYR A 402 28.15 20.52 6.38
C TYR A 402 28.38 21.49 5.21
N TRP A 403 27.53 21.47 4.16
CA TRP A 403 27.42 22.48 3.10
C TRP A 403 28.66 22.71 2.20
N ASP A 404 29.88 22.48 2.68
CA ASP A 404 31.14 22.70 1.98
C ASP A 404 32.07 21.46 1.95
N GLY A 405 31.56 20.30 2.37
CA GLY A 405 32.30 19.03 2.38
C GLY A 405 32.28 18.31 1.04
N PRO A 406 33.09 17.26 0.87
CA PRO A 406 33.03 16.43 -0.33
C PRO A 406 31.70 15.65 -0.38
N LEU A 407 31.22 15.34 -1.59
CA LEU A 407 30.14 14.36 -1.76
C LEU A 407 30.57 13.02 -1.19
N LEU A 408 29.69 12.40 -0.41
CA LEU A 408 29.92 11.08 0.21
C LEU A 408 29.46 9.96 -0.72
N ALA A 409 28.38 10.20 -1.47
CA ALA A 409 27.93 9.44 -2.62
C ALA A 409 27.31 10.37 -3.64
N ASN A 410 27.10 9.93 -4.86
CA ASN A 410 26.42 10.71 -5.88
C ASN A 410 24.96 10.98 -5.49
N TYR A 411 24.35 11.98 -6.13
CA TYR A 411 22.94 12.23 -5.93
C TYR A 411 22.10 11.01 -6.30
N LEU A 412 20.97 10.83 -5.59
CA LEU A 412 20.01 9.77 -5.91
C LEU A 412 19.59 9.82 -7.38
N GLN A 413 19.45 8.66 -7.98
CA GLN A 413 19.01 8.49 -9.36
C GLN A 413 17.69 7.74 -9.38
N ASP A 414 16.78 8.14 -10.26
CA ASP A 414 15.40 7.66 -10.28
C ASP A 414 15.19 6.32 -11.02
N GLY A 415 16.24 5.74 -11.61
CA GLY A 415 16.13 4.48 -12.32
C GLY A 415 15.13 4.48 -13.50
N GLY A 416 14.71 5.65 -13.95
CA GLY A 416 13.65 5.82 -14.97
C GLY A 416 12.27 6.20 -14.39
N HIS A 417 12.10 6.15 -13.08
CA HIS A 417 10.85 6.45 -12.38
C HIS A 417 10.86 7.88 -11.81
N SER A 418 10.68 8.89 -12.66
CA SER A 418 10.87 10.30 -12.28
C SER A 418 9.97 10.78 -11.12
N TRP A 419 8.90 10.06 -10.81
CA TRP A 419 7.98 10.38 -9.72
C TRP A 419 8.57 10.14 -8.33
N ILE A 420 9.62 9.29 -8.20
CA ILE A 420 10.29 9.02 -6.91
C ILE A 420 11.14 10.20 -6.44
N ARG A 421 11.46 11.13 -7.33
CA ARG A 421 12.25 12.31 -6.97
C ARG A 421 11.55 13.11 -5.88
N ASP A 422 12.32 13.58 -4.93
CA ASP A 422 11.89 14.23 -3.68
C ASP A 422 11.42 13.24 -2.57
N LYS A 423 11.47 11.91 -2.78
CA LYS A 423 11.32 10.89 -1.74
C LYS A 423 12.68 10.49 -1.17
N ALA A 424 12.70 9.88 0.01
CA ALA A 424 13.93 9.45 0.66
C ALA A 424 14.00 7.91 0.71
N ILE A 425 15.22 7.39 0.86
CA ILE A 425 15.45 6.04 1.35
C ILE A 425 15.35 6.11 2.87
N HIS A 426 14.25 5.62 3.44
CA HIS A 426 13.98 5.69 4.87
C HIS A 426 13.37 4.38 5.39
N TRP A 427 13.40 4.18 6.71
CA TRP A 427 12.99 2.94 7.36
C TRP A 427 13.75 1.73 6.84
N SER A 428 15.07 1.94 6.60
CA SER A 428 15.94 0.95 5.97
C SER A 428 16.33 -0.12 7.00
N GLY A 429 15.46 -1.11 7.20
CA GLY A 429 15.72 -2.23 8.11
C GLY A 429 16.71 -3.26 7.57
N CYS A 430 16.97 -3.24 6.25
CA CYS A 430 17.84 -4.19 5.59
C CYS A 430 18.71 -3.53 4.51
N ILE A 431 19.97 -3.93 4.46
CA ILE A 431 20.91 -3.70 3.35
C ILE A 431 21.62 -5.02 3.09
N ALA A 432 21.74 -5.45 1.85
CA ALA A 432 22.35 -6.73 1.46
C ALA A 432 23.31 -6.52 0.29
N LEU A 433 24.43 -7.24 0.29
CA LEU A 433 25.31 -7.34 -0.88
C LEU A 433 24.76 -8.40 -1.83
N ASP A 434 24.83 -8.12 -3.14
CA ASP A 434 24.33 -9.03 -4.15
C ASP A 434 25.19 -10.32 -4.16
N PRO A 435 24.60 -11.53 -4.10
CA PRO A 435 25.36 -12.77 -4.01
C PRO A 435 26.19 -13.06 -5.26
N ARG A 436 25.75 -12.56 -6.43
CA ARG A 436 26.46 -12.74 -7.71
C ARG A 436 27.45 -11.61 -8.01
N ASN A 437 27.30 -10.44 -7.35
CA ASN A 437 28.11 -9.26 -7.61
C ASN A 437 28.46 -8.51 -6.32
N SER A 438 29.60 -8.79 -5.72
CA SER A 438 30.06 -8.14 -4.48
C SER A 438 30.37 -6.63 -4.61
N ASP A 439 30.31 -6.04 -5.80
CA ASP A 439 30.36 -4.60 -6.00
C ASP A 439 28.96 -3.94 -5.93
N GLN A 440 27.90 -4.74 -5.75
CA GLN A 440 26.53 -4.28 -5.70
C GLN A 440 25.91 -4.48 -4.32
N PHE A 441 25.24 -3.45 -3.79
CA PHE A 441 24.34 -3.62 -2.66
C PHE A 441 22.90 -3.28 -3.05
N TRP A 442 21.96 -3.83 -2.28
CA TRP A 442 20.54 -3.53 -2.31
C TRP A 442 20.11 -3.02 -0.94
N VAL A 443 19.25 -2.01 -0.89
CA VAL A 443 18.71 -1.46 0.35
C VAL A 443 17.21 -1.27 0.24
N VAL A 444 16.49 -1.68 1.28
CA VAL A 444 15.05 -1.55 1.38
C VAL A 444 14.64 -0.18 1.93
N SER A 445 13.42 0.23 1.61
CA SER A 445 12.85 1.49 2.06
C SER A 445 11.34 1.40 2.19
N GLY A 446 10.74 2.32 2.95
CA GLY A 446 9.30 2.60 2.89
C GLY A 446 8.82 3.17 1.55
N ASN A 447 9.74 3.43 0.60
CA ASN A 447 9.44 3.85 -0.77
C ASN A 447 9.93 2.83 -1.82
N GLY A 448 10.21 1.58 -1.46
CA GLY A 448 10.64 0.53 -2.37
C GLY A 448 12.08 0.07 -2.17
N VAL A 449 12.75 -0.30 -3.25
CA VAL A 449 14.11 -0.84 -3.26
C VAL A 449 15.03 0.07 -4.03
N PHE A 450 16.25 0.25 -3.49
CA PHE A 450 17.34 0.98 -4.14
C PHE A 450 18.56 0.08 -4.26
N THR A 451 19.41 0.34 -5.23
CA THR A 451 20.64 -0.42 -5.47
C THR A 451 21.82 0.48 -5.82
N CYS A 452 23.01 -0.05 -5.66
CA CYS A 452 24.27 0.58 -6.04
C CYS A 452 25.18 -0.48 -6.67
N GLU A 453 25.62 -0.32 -7.90
CA GLU A 453 26.45 -1.27 -8.63
C GLU A 453 27.97 -0.99 -8.49
N ASN A 454 28.35 0.05 -7.77
CA ASN A 454 29.74 0.45 -7.55
C ASN A 454 30.04 0.81 -6.09
N THR A 455 29.62 -0.07 -5.18
CA THR A 455 29.68 0.12 -3.71
C THR A 455 31.02 0.63 -3.22
N TRP A 456 32.13 0.10 -3.74
CA TRP A 456 33.50 0.41 -3.28
C TRP A 456 34.13 1.62 -3.96
N ALA A 457 33.40 2.32 -4.86
CA ALA A 457 33.85 3.57 -5.44
C ALA A 457 34.00 4.67 -4.36
N GLU A 458 34.84 5.69 -4.61
CA GLU A 458 34.99 6.83 -3.71
C GLU A 458 33.66 7.57 -3.49
N CYS A 459 32.83 7.66 -4.55
CA CYS A 459 31.53 8.28 -4.53
C CYS A 459 30.51 7.34 -5.24
N PRO A 460 29.85 6.42 -4.50
CA PRO A 460 28.94 5.45 -5.08
C PRO A 460 27.70 6.06 -5.74
N ASP A 461 27.17 5.38 -6.74
CA ASP A 461 25.91 5.71 -7.42
C ASP A 461 24.76 4.90 -6.84
N ILE A 462 23.74 5.55 -6.27
CA ILE A 462 22.56 4.89 -5.69
C ILE A 462 21.33 5.26 -6.51
N TYR A 463 20.59 4.26 -6.99
CA TYR A 463 19.41 4.47 -7.82
C TYR A 463 18.23 3.57 -7.41
N PHE A 464 17.05 4.05 -7.73
CA PHE A 464 15.79 3.37 -7.49
C PHE A 464 15.66 2.17 -8.43
N ALA A 465 15.32 1.00 -7.94
CA ALA A 465 15.31 -0.25 -8.69
C ALA A 465 14.15 -1.19 -8.29
N PRO A 466 12.89 -0.71 -8.36
CA PRO A 466 11.74 -1.47 -7.92
C PRO A 466 11.16 -2.38 -8.99
N ASP A 467 11.69 -2.39 -10.23
CA ASP A 467 11.07 -3.04 -11.38
C ASP A 467 10.51 -4.42 -11.04
N GLY A 468 9.17 -4.58 -11.17
CA GLY A 468 8.42 -5.77 -10.80
C GLY A 468 7.85 -5.76 -9.38
N ILE A 469 8.33 -4.90 -8.45
CA ILE A 469 7.63 -4.63 -7.20
C ILE A 469 6.64 -3.49 -7.43
N GLU A 470 5.36 -3.78 -7.25
CA GLU A 470 4.27 -2.82 -7.42
C GLU A 470 3.46 -2.71 -6.12
N GLU A 471 4.16 -2.56 -4.98
CA GLU A 471 3.53 -2.46 -3.68
C GLU A 471 2.92 -1.06 -3.49
N VAL A 472 1.73 -0.84 -4.09
CA VAL A 472 0.95 0.39 -3.98
C VAL A 472 -0.53 0.09 -3.72
N VAL A 473 -1.17 0.96 -2.94
CA VAL A 473 -2.60 0.88 -2.63
C VAL A 473 -3.40 1.53 -3.76
N SER A 474 -3.94 0.73 -4.67
CA SER A 474 -4.77 1.22 -5.76
C SER A 474 -6.18 1.56 -5.26
N LEU A 475 -6.63 2.83 -5.47
CA LEU A 475 -7.89 3.35 -4.94
C LEU A 475 -8.97 3.52 -6.02
N ASP A 476 -8.60 3.90 -7.23
CA ASP A 476 -9.52 4.00 -8.36
C ASP A 476 -8.80 3.95 -9.71
N PHE A 477 -9.52 3.62 -10.78
CA PHE A 477 -8.97 3.45 -12.12
C PHE A 477 -10.01 3.73 -13.20
N ILE A 478 -9.62 4.38 -14.28
CA ILE A 478 -10.46 4.60 -15.45
C ILE A 478 -9.74 4.18 -16.73
N SER A 479 -10.42 3.42 -17.59
CA SER A 479 -10.08 3.25 -18.99
C SER A 479 -11.00 4.12 -19.83
N ARG A 480 -10.43 4.89 -20.76
CA ARG A 480 -11.14 5.91 -21.52
C ARG A 480 -11.13 5.59 -23.02
N PRO A 481 -12.26 5.71 -23.73
CA PRO A 481 -12.30 5.47 -25.18
C PRO A 481 -11.26 6.34 -25.92
N GLY A 482 -10.37 5.69 -26.69
CA GLY A 482 -9.35 6.33 -27.50
C GLY A 482 -8.22 7.04 -26.73
N LYS A 483 -8.06 6.73 -25.45
CA LYS A 483 -7.09 7.39 -24.55
C LYS A 483 -6.41 6.38 -23.64
N ASP A 484 -5.23 6.74 -23.14
CA ASP A 484 -4.50 5.95 -22.16
C ASP A 484 -5.28 5.88 -20.84
N PRO A 485 -5.22 4.73 -20.14
CA PRO A 485 -5.83 4.57 -18.82
C PRO A 485 -5.21 5.51 -17.78
N VAL A 486 -5.95 5.78 -16.71
CA VAL A 486 -5.47 6.59 -15.58
C VAL A 486 -5.80 5.91 -14.27
N SER A 487 -4.80 5.75 -13.42
CA SER A 487 -4.96 5.27 -12.04
C SER A 487 -4.87 6.40 -11.03
N VAL A 488 -5.46 6.18 -9.86
CA VAL A 488 -5.21 6.97 -8.65
C VAL A 488 -4.95 6.03 -7.49
N ILE A 489 -3.94 6.37 -6.68
CA ILE A 489 -3.41 5.48 -5.65
C ILE A 489 -3.21 6.24 -4.34
N GLY A 490 -3.03 5.49 -3.26
CA GLY A 490 -2.58 6.02 -1.98
C GLY A 490 -1.15 6.57 -2.05
N ASP A 491 -0.85 7.58 -1.26
CA ASP A 491 0.47 8.17 -1.01
C ASP A 491 1.18 8.85 -2.20
N TYR A 492 0.90 8.44 -3.45
CA TYR A 492 1.62 8.91 -4.65
C TYR A 492 0.71 9.57 -5.70
N ASP A 493 -0.57 9.85 -5.38
CA ASP A 493 -1.57 10.51 -6.22
C ASP A 493 -2.11 9.62 -7.35
N GLY A 494 -1.49 9.60 -8.53
CA GLY A 494 -1.93 8.79 -9.66
C GLY A 494 -1.09 8.95 -10.92
N PHE A 495 -1.41 8.13 -11.94
CA PHE A 495 -0.58 7.99 -13.14
C PHE A 495 -1.42 7.83 -14.40
N TYR A 496 -0.91 8.38 -15.51
CA TYR A 496 -1.24 7.94 -16.86
C TYR A 496 -0.43 6.68 -17.17
N HIS A 497 -1.06 5.65 -17.73
CA HIS A 497 -0.40 4.43 -18.19
C HIS A 497 -0.23 4.49 -19.70
N ASN A 498 0.97 4.82 -20.13
CA ASN A 498 1.28 5.07 -21.54
C ASN A 498 1.31 3.76 -22.35
N ALA A 499 1.00 3.84 -23.63
CA ALA A 499 0.99 2.68 -24.52
C ALA A 499 2.37 1.99 -24.71
N ASP A 500 3.46 2.65 -24.32
CA ASP A 500 4.82 2.09 -24.33
C ASP A 500 5.19 1.34 -23.01
N GLY A 501 4.23 1.18 -22.12
CA GLY A 501 4.42 0.49 -20.82
C GLY A 501 5.00 1.36 -19.72
N THR A 502 5.22 2.64 -19.97
CA THR A 502 5.68 3.57 -18.92
C THR A 502 4.52 4.23 -18.18
N ALA A 503 4.77 4.71 -16.98
CA ALA A 503 3.81 5.49 -16.21
C ALA A 503 4.27 6.94 -16.05
N THR A 504 3.32 7.89 -16.17
CA THR A 504 3.57 9.32 -15.99
C THR A 504 2.71 9.86 -14.87
N GLN A 505 3.34 10.35 -13.79
CA GLN A 505 2.63 10.88 -12.64
C GLN A 505 1.74 12.08 -12.99
N LEU A 506 0.56 12.14 -12.41
CA LEU A 506 -0.36 13.26 -12.53
C LEU A 506 0.22 14.51 -11.85
N THR A 507 0.27 15.62 -12.59
CA THR A 507 0.80 16.90 -12.09
C THR A 507 -0.19 18.03 -12.26
N PRO A 508 -0.31 18.95 -11.28
CA PRO A 508 0.41 19.01 -10.00
C PRO A 508 -0.03 17.91 -9.04
N SER A 509 0.88 17.46 -8.17
CA SER A 509 0.54 16.41 -7.18
C SER A 509 -0.48 16.89 -6.14
N MET A 510 -1.30 15.96 -5.62
CA MET A 510 -2.32 16.24 -4.61
C MET A 510 -1.73 16.79 -3.30
N ASN A 511 -0.48 16.44 -2.95
CA ASN A 511 0.20 16.97 -1.76
C ASN A 511 0.44 18.49 -1.80
N LYS A 512 0.31 19.14 -2.96
CA LYS A 512 0.33 20.62 -3.04
C LYS A 512 -0.92 21.27 -2.47
N LEU A 513 -2.02 20.54 -2.40
CA LEU A 513 -3.27 20.98 -1.78
C LEU A 513 -3.42 20.50 -0.34
N THR A 514 -2.79 19.37 -0.02
CA THR A 514 -2.85 18.76 1.30
C THR A 514 -1.46 18.82 1.93
N SER A 515 -1.38 18.96 3.23
CA SER A 515 -0.08 19.00 3.95
C SER A 515 0.43 17.60 4.32
N THR A 516 -0.26 16.56 3.89
CA THR A 516 0.01 15.16 4.29
C THR A 516 0.34 14.30 3.07
N THR A 517 -0.33 13.20 2.89
CA THR A 517 -0.12 12.26 1.78
C THR A 517 -0.81 12.72 0.50
N ALA A 518 -0.32 12.28 -0.64
CA ALA A 518 -0.89 12.56 -1.96
C ALA A 518 -2.03 11.61 -2.34
N SER A 519 -2.64 10.91 -1.38
CA SER A 519 -3.70 9.93 -1.64
C SER A 519 -4.91 10.53 -2.37
N THR A 520 -5.32 9.87 -3.45
CA THR A 520 -6.45 10.26 -4.29
C THR A 520 -7.49 9.14 -4.31
N ALA A 521 -8.69 9.41 -3.79
CA ALA A 521 -9.74 8.41 -3.56
C ALA A 521 -10.63 8.14 -4.76
N GLY A 522 -10.74 9.08 -5.70
CA GLY A 522 -11.66 8.96 -6.81
C GLY A 522 -11.21 9.71 -8.05
N ILE A 523 -11.46 9.10 -9.19
CA ILE A 523 -11.26 9.67 -10.52
C ILE A 523 -12.48 9.40 -11.38
N ALA A 524 -12.88 10.38 -12.21
CA ALA A 524 -13.97 10.20 -13.18
C ALA A 524 -13.69 10.98 -14.44
N TYR A 525 -14.24 10.53 -15.57
CA TYR A 525 -14.24 11.25 -16.83
C TYR A 525 -15.66 11.48 -17.35
N CYS A 526 -15.80 12.43 -18.27
CA CYS A 526 -17.06 12.69 -18.97
C CYS A 526 -17.17 11.73 -20.18
N PRO A 527 -18.20 10.85 -20.26
CA PRO A 527 -18.34 9.93 -21.40
C PRO A 527 -18.43 10.64 -22.75
N ALA A 528 -19.06 11.81 -22.83
CA ALA A 528 -19.18 12.61 -24.04
C ALA A 528 -17.86 13.26 -24.50
N ASN A 529 -16.91 13.44 -23.58
CA ASN A 529 -15.56 13.97 -23.84
C ASN A 529 -14.57 13.41 -22.84
N PRO A 530 -13.87 12.31 -23.17
CA PRO A 530 -12.94 11.63 -22.25
C PRO A 530 -11.73 12.46 -21.79
N ASP A 531 -11.49 13.63 -22.35
CA ASP A 531 -10.45 14.55 -21.90
C ASP A 531 -10.90 15.43 -20.71
N VAL A 532 -12.19 15.45 -20.40
CA VAL A 532 -12.70 16.13 -19.22
C VAL A 532 -12.74 15.16 -18.06
N MET A 533 -11.88 15.40 -17.06
CA MET A 533 -11.72 14.53 -15.91
C MET A 533 -11.70 15.32 -14.59
N VAL A 534 -11.99 14.63 -13.50
CA VAL A 534 -11.82 15.12 -12.13
C VAL A 534 -11.16 14.06 -11.29
N ARG A 535 -10.26 14.46 -10.38
CA ARG A 535 -9.67 13.61 -9.35
C ARG A 535 -9.78 14.26 -7.98
N LEU A 536 -10.07 13.48 -6.94
CA LEU A 536 -10.48 13.95 -5.63
C LEU A 536 -9.61 13.32 -4.54
N SER A 537 -9.15 14.16 -3.59
CA SER A 537 -8.35 13.70 -2.46
C SER A 537 -9.13 12.75 -1.55
N GLU A 538 -8.44 11.78 -0.97
CA GLU A 538 -8.98 10.84 0.00
C GLU A 538 -9.31 11.53 1.34
N GLY A 539 -8.33 12.17 1.97
CA GLY A 539 -8.43 12.72 3.31
C GLY A 539 -8.93 14.17 3.40
N SER A 540 -9.09 14.88 2.26
CA SER A 540 -9.39 16.31 2.25
C SER A 540 -10.43 16.67 1.20
N ALA A 541 -11.17 17.75 1.43
CA ALA A 541 -12.16 18.30 0.48
C ALA A 541 -11.46 19.08 -0.65
N MET A 542 -10.55 18.44 -1.35
CA MET A 542 -9.68 19.01 -2.38
C MET A 542 -9.61 18.12 -3.62
N GLY A 543 -9.26 18.68 -4.76
CA GLY A 543 -9.12 17.95 -6.00
C GLY A 543 -8.68 18.80 -7.17
N TYR A 544 -8.56 18.18 -8.32
CA TYR A 544 -8.21 18.81 -9.58
C TYR A 544 -9.19 18.37 -10.68
N TYR A 545 -9.34 19.23 -11.70
CA TYR A 545 -10.05 18.90 -12.94
C TYR A 545 -9.18 19.23 -14.16
N THR A 546 -9.46 18.58 -15.26
CA THR A 546 -8.89 18.89 -16.57
C THR A 546 -9.99 18.94 -17.64
N THR A 547 -9.78 19.73 -18.69
CA THR A 547 -10.67 19.82 -19.86
C THR A 547 -9.96 19.43 -21.17
N ASP A 548 -8.67 19.18 -21.11
CA ASP A 548 -7.81 18.79 -22.26
C ASP A 548 -7.10 17.44 -22.05
N GLY A 549 -7.40 16.76 -20.92
CA GLY A 549 -6.85 15.46 -20.57
C GLY A 549 -5.43 15.48 -20.03
N THR A 550 -4.77 16.62 -19.93
CA THR A 550 -3.36 16.75 -19.54
C THR A 550 -3.07 17.87 -18.55
N THR A 551 -3.74 19.01 -18.71
CA THR A 551 -3.52 20.20 -17.87
C THR A 551 -4.51 20.23 -16.72
N TRP A 552 -4.04 19.93 -15.51
CA TRP A 552 -4.88 19.90 -14.32
C TRP A 552 -4.96 21.25 -13.63
N GLN A 553 -6.15 21.65 -13.25
CA GLN A 553 -6.47 22.88 -12.53
C GLN A 553 -7.15 22.52 -11.20
N GLU A 554 -6.91 23.31 -10.16
CA GLU A 554 -7.57 23.12 -8.87
C GLU A 554 -9.10 23.22 -9.00
N LEU A 555 -9.81 22.26 -8.40
CA LEU A 555 -11.26 22.25 -8.25
C LEU A 555 -11.59 22.81 -6.86
N PRO A 556 -12.00 24.08 -6.76
CA PRO A 556 -12.13 24.74 -5.47
C PRO A 556 -13.45 24.39 -4.76
N ASN A 557 -13.45 24.61 -3.44
CA ASN A 557 -14.63 24.58 -2.58
C ASN A 557 -15.43 23.26 -2.62
N ILE A 558 -14.75 22.13 -2.81
CA ILE A 558 -15.40 20.81 -2.82
C ILE A 558 -16.10 20.58 -1.47
N PRO A 559 -17.38 20.17 -1.45
CA PRO A 559 -18.17 20.11 -0.23
C PRO A 559 -17.95 18.87 0.65
N CYS A 560 -17.08 17.94 0.26
CA CYS A 560 -16.81 16.69 0.97
C CYS A 560 -15.43 16.14 0.63
N SER A 561 -14.82 15.34 1.54
CA SER A 561 -13.58 14.59 1.34
C SER A 561 -13.88 13.14 0.94
N GLY A 562 -12.89 12.42 0.42
CA GLY A 562 -13.00 10.99 0.07
C GLY A 562 -14.12 10.69 -0.96
N ALA A 563 -14.41 11.65 -1.83
CA ALA A 563 -15.60 11.58 -2.67
C ALA A 563 -15.41 10.74 -3.93
N LYS A 564 -16.48 10.11 -4.39
CA LYS A 564 -16.65 9.62 -5.76
C LYS A 564 -17.29 10.71 -6.61
N ALA A 565 -17.00 10.69 -7.92
CA ALA A 565 -17.47 11.71 -8.85
C ALA A 565 -18.15 11.12 -10.09
N ALA A 566 -18.97 11.94 -10.74
CA ALA A 566 -19.47 11.72 -12.10
C ALA A 566 -19.47 13.05 -12.86
N ILE A 567 -19.24 13.00 -14.16
CA ILE A 567 -19.19 14.19 -15.01
C ILE A 567 -20.11 13.99 -16.20
N ASN A 568 -21.02 14.91 -16.43
CA ASN A 568 -21.83 14.93 -17.64
C ASN A 568 -21.68 16.24 -18.41
N GLN A 569 -21.91 16.15 -19.72
CA GLN A 569 -22.05 17.31 -20.59
C GLN A 569 -23.52 17.72 -20.64
N LEU A 570 -23.82 19.00 -20.43
CA LEU A 570 -25.15 19.57 -20.51
C LEU A 570 -25.51 19.90 -21.96
N GLU A 571 -26.78 20.16 -22.22
CA GLU A 571 -27.31 20.50 -23.58
C GLU A 571 -26.61 21.73 -24.21
N ASP A 572 -26.18 22.68 -23.39
CA ASP A 572 -25.45 23.88 -23.86
C ASP A 572 -23.96 23.67 -24.09
N GLY A 573 -23.46 22.41 -23.92
CA GLY A 573 -22.08 22.06 -24.08
C GLY A 573 -21.18 22.30 -22.86
N THR A 574 -21.72 22.86 -21.78
CA THR A 574 -20.98 23.00 -20.50
C THR A 574 -20.94 21.67 -19.76
N TYR A 575 -20.14 21.59 -18.69
CA TYR A 575 -19.95 20.38 -17.92
C TYR A 575 -20.47 20.53 -16.50
N ARG A 576 -21.13 19.50 -16.00
CA ARG A 576 -21.50 19.36 -14.60
C ARG A 576 -20.67 18.28 -13.94
N ILE A 577 -20.03 18.63 -12.83
CA ILE A 577 -19.33 17.70 -11.96
C ILE A 577 -20.22 17.45 -10.75
N LEU A 578 -20.49 16.16 -10.48
CA LEU A 578 -21.19 15.70 -9.28
C LEU A 578 -20.15 15.03 -8.36
N VAL A 579 -20.29 15.26 -7.05
CA VAL A 579 -19.45 14.62 -6.02
C VAL A 579 -20.32 14.12 -4.87
N SER A 580 -19.94 12.99 -4.29
CA SER A 580 -20.58 12.44 -3.10
C SER A 580 -19.62 11.58 -2.28
N SER A 581 -19.71 11.64 -0.96
CA SER A 581 -19.00 10.70 -0.05
C SER A 581 -20.00 10.04 0.90
N SER A 582 -20.73 10.78 1.70
CA SER A 582 -21.60 10.27 2.76
C SER A 582 -23.10 10.35 2.39
N GLY A 583 -23.44 9.96 1.15
CA GLY A 583 -24.82 9.95 0.66
C GLY A 583 -25.41 11.31 0.29
N LYS A 584 -24.72 12.41 0.59
CA LYS A 584 -25.11 13.74 0.14
C LYS A 584 -24.44 14.05 -1.20
N ILE A 585 -25.23 14.18 -2.25
CA ILE A 585 -24.74 14.50 -3.60
C ILE A 585 -24.72 16.01 -3.78
N SER A 586 -23.59 16.55 -4.25
CA SER A 586 -23.43 17.97 -4.60
C SER A 586 -22.95 18.09 -6.03
N TYR A 587 -23.27 19.21 -6.70
CA TYR A 587 -22.83 19.46 -8.07
C TYR A 587 -22.38 20.89 -8.31
N THR A 588 -21.54 21.06 -9.33
CA THR A 588 -21.09 22.36 -9.85
C THR A 588 -21.22 22.41 -11.37
N ASP A 589 -21.60 23.56 -11.92
CA ASP A 589 -21.68 23.84 -13.36
C ASP A 589 -20.58 24.84 -13.81
N ASP A 590 -19.70 25.25 -12.88
CA ASP A 590 -18.68 26.28 -13.08
C ASP A 590 -17.30 25.88 -12.54
N PHE A 591 -17.02 24.57 -12.55
CA PHE A 591 -15.78 23.96 -12.06
C PHE A 591 -15.44 24.41 -10.63
N GLY A 592 -16.40 24.25 -9.71
CA GLY A 592 -16.19 24.41 -8.28
C GLY A 592 -16.23 25.85 -7.75
N LYS A 593 -16.45 26.85 -8.58
CA LYS A 593 -16.64 28.23 -8.10
C LYS A 593 -17.89 28.35 -7.24
N THR A 594 -18.94 27.65 -7.62
CA THR A 594 -20.17 27.51 -6.82
C THR A 594 -20.64 26.06 -6.78
N TRP A 595 -21.16 25.63 -5.63
CA TRP A 595 -21.70 24.31 -5.42
C TRP A 595 -23.16 24.36 -5.00
N SER A 596 -23.95 23.42 -5.50
CA SER A 596 -25.34 23.19 -5.14
C SER A 596 -25.53 21.77 -4.63
N THR A 597 -26.44 21.56 -3.69
CA THR A 597 -26.81 20.21 -3.24
C THR A 597 -27.95 19.68 -4.12
N ALA A 598 -27.78 18.45 -4.61
CA ALA A 598 -28.85 17.77 -5.33
C ALA A 598 -30.04 17.47 -4.41
N SER A 599 -31.27 17.58 -4.94
CA SER A 599 -32.43 17.16 -4.20
C SER A 599 -32.57 15.64 -4.25
N THR A 600 -32.71 14.99 -3.10
CA THR A 600 -32.92 13.54 -3.01
C THR A 600 -34.22 13.25 -2.27
N SER A 601 -35.01 12.33 -2.79
CA SER A 601 -36.26 11.89 -2.12
C SER A 601 -36.00 10.84 -1.03
N ASP A 602 -34.88 10.12 -1.13
CA ASP A 602 -34.34 9.20 -0.11
C ASP A 602 -32.94 9.61 0.26
N SER A 603 -32.45 9.15 1.41
CA SER A 603 -31.06 9.34 1.83
C SER A 603 -30.27 8.04 1.67
N LEU A 604 -29.04 8.12 1.15
CA LEU A 604 -28.03 7.09 1.31
C LEU A 604 -27.23 7.38 2.58
N SER A 605 -26.83 6.36 3.27
CA SER A 605 -25.84 6.50 4.35
C SER A 605 -24.43 6.68 3.77
N SER A 606 -24.18 6.01 2.65
CA SER A 606 -22.96 6.18 1.86
C SER A 606 -23.26 5.98 0.38
N THR A 607 -22.62 6.79 -0.47
CA THR A 607 -22.59 6.58 -1.91
C THR A 607 -21.36 5.74 -2.23
N ILE A 608 -21.56 4.56 -2.81
CA ILE A 608 -20.49 3.69 -3.25
C ILE A 608 -20.00 4.10 -4.63
N TRP A 609 -20.95 4.34 -5.56
CA TRP A 609 -20.63 4.67 -6.94
C TRP A 609 -21.63 5.65 -7.56
N MET A 610 -21.14 6.51 -8.45
CA MET A 610 -21.95 7.35 -9.32
C MET A 610 -21.46 7.25 -10.76
N CYS A 611 -22.37 7.19 -11.72
CA CYS A 611 -22.04 7.28 -13.13
C CYS A 611 -23.12 7.97 -13.92
N VAL A 612 -22.73 8.44 -15.10
CA VAL A 612 -23.61 9.04 -16.11
C VAL A 612 -23.95 7.96 -17.15
N ASP A 613 -25.17 7.95 -17.66
CA ASP A 613 -25.52 7.13 -18.82
C ASP A 613 -24.72 7.61 -20.05
N GLU A 614 -23.92 6.74 -20.66
CA GLU A 614 -22.99 7.13 -21.71
C GLU A 614 -23.68 7.63 -22.98
N LYS A 615 -24.89 7.09 -23.29
CA LYS A 615 -25.66 7.45 -24.49
C LYS A 615 -26.72 8.52 -24.22
N ASN A 616 -27.16 8.65 -22.96
CA ASN A 616 -28.14 9.64 -22.56
C ASN A 616 -27.72 10.39 -21.30
N PRO A 617 -26.85 11.40 -21.40
CA PRO A 617 -26.23 12.07 -20.25
C PRO A 617 -27.21 12.81 -19.32
N GLN A 618 -28.49 12.91 -19.70
CA GLN A 618 -29.54 13.39 -18.82
C GLN A 618 -29.73 12.48 -17.60
N TYR A 619 -29.44 11.17 -17.76
CA TYR A 619 -29.55 10.20 -16.68
C TYR A 619 -28.25 10.04 -15.91
N VAL A 620 -28.39 10.10 -14.58
CA VAL A 620 -27.29 9.86 -13.62
C VAL A 620 -27.75 8.84 -12.60
N TYR A 621 -26.89 7.87 -12.32
CA TYR A 621 -27.15 6.79 -11.39
C TYR A 621 -26.25 6.96 -10.15
N ALA A 622 -26.85 6.82 -8.96
CA ALA A 622 -26.12 6.80 -7.70
C ALA A 622 -26.47 5.50 -6.95
N TYR A 623 -25.48 4.68 -6.68
CA TYR A 623 -25.60 3.42 -6.00
C TYR A 623 -24.88 3.47 -4.66
N GLY A 624 -25.50 2.95 -3.64
CA GLY A 624 -24.96 2.98 -2.29
C GLY A 624 -25.78 2.11 -1.34
N TYR A 625 -25.51 2.26 -0.06
CA TYR A 625 -26.27 1.57 0.97
C TYR A 625 -26.93 2.56 1.92
N TYR A 626 -28.04 2.11 2.48
CA TYR A 626 -28.72 2.74 3.59
C TYR A 626 -28.61 1.84 4.83
N TYR A 627 -28.28 2.43 5.97
CA TYR A 627 -28.41 1.79 7.28
C TYR A 627 -28.77 2.85 8.32
N ASN A 628 -29.37 2.40 9.41
CA ASN A 628 -29.64 3.28 10.54
C ASN A 628 -28.39 3.36 11.42
N SER A 629 -27.74 4.51 11.49
CA SER A 629 -26.45 4.76 12.15
C SER A 629 -26.38 4.35 13.62
N SER A 630 -27.52 4.26 14.32
CA SER A 630 -27.56 3.80 15.71
C SER A 630 -27.14 2.34 15.91
N TYR A 631 -26.96 1.57 14.84
CA TYR A 631 -26.60 0.16 14.92
C TYR A 631 -25.12 -0.16 14.65
N PHE A 632 -24.35 0.74 14.00
CA PHE A 632 -23.00 0.41 13.55
C PHE A 632 -21.97 0.29 14.69
N TYR A 633 -22.23 0.90 15.85
CA TYR A 633 -21.30 0.95 16.99
C TYR A 633 -21.74 0.13 18.20
N SER A 634 -22.86 -0.60 18.14
CA SER A 634 -23.30 -1.46 19.24
C SER A 634 -22.74 -2.87 19.12
N LYS A 635 -22.03 -3.34 20.14
CA LYS A 635 -21.53 -4.73 20.23
C LYS A 635 -22.56 -5.64 20.92
N PRO A 636 -22.75 -6.91 20.44
CA PRO A 636 -22.40 -7.46 19.13
C PRO A 636 -23.25 -6.81 18.03
N ALA A 637 -22.78 -6.83 16.79
CA ALA A 637 -23.55 -6.28 15.67
C ALA A 637 -24.94 -6.91 15.70
N PRO A 638 -26.04 -6.13 15.97
CA PRO A 638 -27.37 -6.69 15.92
C PRO A 638 -27.67 -7.10 14.49
N ASP A 639 -28.60 -8.06 14.31
CA ASP A 639 -29.18 -8.32 12.99
C ASP A 639 -29.61 -6.97 12.38
N ILE A 640 -28.86 -6.44 11.42
CA ILE A 640 -29.13 -5.15 10.78
C ILE A 640 -30.28 -5.37 9.81
N THR A 641 -31.49 -5.45 10.36
CA THR A 641 -32.71 -5.78 9.61
C THR A 641 -33.17 -4.67 8.67
N ASP A 642 -32.59 -3.45 8.75
CA ASP A 642 -32.99 -2.28 7.95
C ASP A 642 -31.82 -1.71 7.10
N ALA A 643 -30.74 -2.48 6.90
CA ALA A 643 -29.68 -2.09 5.99
C ALA A 643 -29.92 -2.70 4.60
N ARG A 644 -29.75 -1.87 3.55
CA ARG A 644 -30.05 -2.28 2.18
C ARG A 644 -29.19 -1.56 1.16
N TYR A 645 -28.93 -2.20 0.03
CA TYR A 645 -28.41 -1.54 -1.16
C TYR A 645 -29.51 -0.81 -1.90
N VAL A 646 -29.23 0.42 -2.31
CA VAL A 646 -30.19 1.34 -2.93
C VAL A 646 -29.60 1.94 -4.19
N LEU A 647 -30.39 1.96 -5.25
CA LEU A 647 -30.12 2.66 -6.49
C LEU A 647 -31.01 3.89 -6.59
N MET A 648 -30.42 5.07 -6.72
CA MET A 648 -31.13 6.32 -7.02
C MET A 648 -30.86 6.74 -8.46
N VAL A 649 -31.85 7.32 -9.13
CA VAL A 649 -31.79 7.75 -10.52
C VAL A 649 -32.19 9.20 -10.66
N SER A 650 -31.40 9.97 -11.39
CA SER A 650 -31.75 11.31 -11.86
C SER A 650 -32.05 11.26 -13.36
N ASP A 651 -33.02 12.06 -13.81
CA ASP A 651 -33.39 12.32 -15.20
C ASP A 651 -33.26 13.80 -15.57
N ASP A 652 -32.48 14.55 -14.78
CA ASP A 652 -32.26 16.00 -14.93
C ASP A 652 -30.80 16.40 -14.73
N TYR A 653 -29.86 15.54 -15.23
CA TYR A 653 -28.39 15.73 -15.11
C TYR A 653 -27.93 15.77 -13.67
N GLY A 654 -28.58 15.04 -12.75
CA GLY A 654 -28.12 14.92 -11.35
C GLY A 654 -28.54 16.07 -10.43
N LYS A 655 -29.51 16.91 -10.81
CA LYS A 655 -30.09 17.93 -9.91
C LYS A 655 -31.04 17.33 -8.91
N THR A 656 -31.80 16.32 -9.35
CA THR A 656 -32.81 15.65 -8.53
C THR A 656 -32.71 14.15 -8.68
N PHE A 657 -32.46 13.45 -7.58
CA PHE A 657 -32.51 12.00 -7.52
C PHE A 657 -33.87 11.54 -6.96
N LYS A 658 -34.56 10.70 -7.74
CA LYS A 658 -35.87 10.18 -7.42
C LYS A 658 -35.73 8.84 -6.67
N ASN A 659 -36.83 8.46 -6.03
CA ASN A 659 -36.99 7.32 -5.12
C ASN A 659 -36.01 6.20 -5.34
N GLY A 660 -35.18 5.97 -4.31
CA GLY A 660 -34.23 4.90 -4.33
C GLY A 660 -34.95 3.55 -4.42
N GLN A 661 -34.53 2.76 -5.43
CA GLN A 661 -35.01 1.39 -5.55
C GLN A 661 -34.13 0.51 -4.68
N THR A 662 -34.72 -0.21 -3.72
CA THR A 662 -34.01 -1.26 -2.97
C THR A 662 -33.64 -2.39 -3.92
N ILE A 663 -32.35 -2.70 -4.00
CA ILE A 663 -31.83 -3.80 -4.82
C ILE A 663 -31.90 -5.11 -4.01
N CYS A 664 -31.28 -5.13 -2.85
CA CYS A 664 -31.31 -6.23 -1.91
C CYS A 664 -30.96 -5.73 -0.50
N GLN A 665 -30.94 -6.65 0.46
CA GLN A 665 -30.47 -6.36 1.81
C GLN A 665 -28.94 -6.14 1.77
N TYR A 666 -28.43 -5.27 2.63
CA TYR A 666 -26.99 -5.08 2.83
C TYR A 666 -26.44 -6.26 3.63
N ASP A 667 -25.38 -6.89 3.15
CA ASP A 667 -24.79 -8.10 3.71
C ASP A 667 -23.44 -7.86 4.40
N GLN A 668 -23.05 -6.59 4.53
CA GLN A 668 -21.73 -6.20 5.04
C GLN A 668 -20.55 -6.74 4.18
N CYS A 669 -20.80 -7.13 2.95
CA CYS A 669 -19.76 -7.49 2.02
C CYS A 669 -18.91 -6.24 1.73
N ASP A 670 -17.61 -6.37 1.90
CA ASP A 670 -16.63 -5.34 1.55
C ASP A 670 -16.47 -5.28 0.03
N GLY A 671 -17.48 -4.82 -0.66
CA GLY A 671 -17.52 -4.81 -2.11
C GLY A 671 -18.78 -4.15 -2.66
N ALA A 672 -19.24 -4.60 -3.80
CA ALA A 672 -20.39 -4.07 -4.51
C ALA A 672 -20.22 -2.62 -5.00
N TYR A 673 -19.04 -2.27 -5.47
CA TYR A 673 -18.62 -0.88 -5.63
C TYR A 673 -18.99 -0.23 -6.95
N ARG A 674 -19.14 -0.98 -8.07
CA ARG A 674 -19.27 -0.34 -9.38
C ARG A 674 -20.54 -0.71 -10.10
N ILE A 675 -21.04 0.26 -10.90
CA ILE A 675 -22.02 0.05 -11.95
C ILE A 675 -21.27 -0.28 -13.23
N ALA A 676 -21.57 -1.41 -13.84
CA ALA A 676 -21.00 -1.82 -15.12
C ALA A 676 -22.02 -1.49 -16.24
N TYR A 677 -21.69 -0.50 -17.06
CA TYR A 677 -22.55 -0.04 -18.15
C TYR A 677 -22.65 -1.09 -19.26
N LEU A 678 -23.83 -1.29 -19.83
CA LEU A 678 -24.10 -2.23 -20.90
C LEU A 678 -24.62 -1.56 -22.17
N ASP A 679 -25.64 -0.74 -22.02
CA ASP A 679 -26.28 -0.01 -23.11
C ASP A 679 -27.11 1.14 -22.53
N GLU A 680 -27.70 2.00 -23.38
CA GLU A 680 -28.59 3.10 -22.99
C GLU A 680 -29.66 2.63 -21.98
N GLY A 681 -29.68 3.23 -20.80
CA GLY A 681 -30.59 2.90 -19.71
C GLY A 681 -30.43 1.47 -19.16
N THR A 682 -29.35 0.78 -19.48
CA THR A 682 -29.10 -0.63 -19.11
C THR A 682 -27.70 -0.81 -18.54
N PHE A 683 -27.61 -1.40 -17.35
CA PHE A 683 -26.33 -1.65 -16.66
C PHE A 683 -26.46 -2.82 -15.69
N ALA A 684 -25.33 -3.33 -15.22
CA ALA A 684 -25.23 -4.35 -14.19
C ALA A 684 -24.67 -3.76 -12.89
N ILE A 685 -25.06 -4.30 -11.75
CA ILE A 685 -24.56 -3.94 -10.43
C ILE A 685 -24.19 -5.17 -9.62
N ALA A 686 -23.09 -5.08 -8.90
CA ALA A 686 -22.65 -6.08 -7.93
C ALA A 686 -23.41 -5.89 -6.60
N ALA A 687 -23.70 -6.98 -5.90
CA ALA A 687 -24.44 -6.95 -4.64
C ALA A 687 -23.93 -8.00 -3.63
N GLY A 688 -22.60 -8.23 -3.59
CA GLY A 688 -21.92 -9.09 -2.64
C GLY A 688 -22.46 -10.53 -2.64
N TYR A 689 -22.82 -11.01 -1.47
CA TYR A 689 -23.40 -12.36 -1.29
C TYR A 689 -24.83 -12.51 -1.86
N TYR A 690 -25.45 -11.41 -2.30
CA TYR A 690 -26.71 -11.45 -3.04
C TYR A 690 -26.51 -11.60 -4.55
N GLY A 691 -25.25 -11.73 -5.02
CA GLY A 691 -24.91 -11.93 -6.41
C GLY A 691 -24.88 -10.62 -7.22
N ALA A 692 -25.48 -10.62 -8.39
CA ALA A 692 -25.53 -9.46 -9.28
C ALA A 692 -26.93 -9.25 -9.85
N TYR A 693 -27.19 -8.01 -10.34
CA TYR A 693 -28.47 -7.61 -10.92
C TYR A 693 -28.26 -6.86 -12.22
N VAL A 694 -29.14 -7.10 -13.20
CA VAL A 694 -29.28 -6.25 -14.38
C VAL A 694 -30.39 -5.23 -14.13
N VAL A 695 -30.09 -3.99 -14.43
CA VAL A 695 -31.03 -2.88 -14.35
C VAL A 695 -31.32 -2.38 -15.76
N THR A 696 -32.59 -2.23 -16.09
CA THR A 696 -33.08 -1.74 -17.40
C THR A 696 -34.06 -0.60 -17.24
N ASP A 697 -34.49 0.00 -18.36
CA ASP A 697 -35.41 1.10 -18.38
C ASP A 697 -34.99 2.29 -17.48
N TYR A 698 -33.74 2.64 -17.50
CA TYR A 698 -33.17 3.72 -16.66
C TYR A 698 -33.48 3.54 -15.16
N GLY A 699 -33.27 2.35 -14.63
CA GLY A 699 -33.47 2.07 -13.23
C GLY A 699 -34.84 1.61 -12.81
N LYS A 700 -35.81 1.47 -13.74
CA LYS A 700 -37.20 1.07 -13.40
C LYS A 700 -37.34 -0.43 -13.18
N THR A 701 -36.59 -1.24 -13.88
CA THR A 701 -36.64 -2.69 -13.80
C THR A 701 -35.32 -3.22 -13.27
N VAL A 702 -35.35 -4.02 -12.20
CA VAL A 702 -34.21 -4.67 -11.58
C VAL A 702 -34.45 -6.17 -11.59
N THR A 703 -33.54 -6.91 -12.19
CA THR A 703 -33.65 -8.36 -12.34
C THR A 703 -32.37 -9.02 -11.81
N LYS A 704 -32.50 -9.95 -10.87
CA LYS A 704 -31.37 -10.72 -10.37
C LYS A 704 -30.79 -11.60 -11.47
N MET A 705 -29.48 -11.71 -11.53
CA MET A 705 -28.79 -12.72 -12.35
C MET A 705 -28.82 -14.04 -11.58
N ASP A 706 -29.60 -15.03 -12.05
CA ASP A 706 -29.77 -16.33 -11.37
C ASP A 706 -28.50 -17.20 -11.43
N ASN A 707 -27.55 -16.84 -12.31
CA ASN A 707 -26.26 -17.50 -12.54
C ASN A 707 -25.08 -16.74 -11.91
N VAL A 708 -25.31 -15.96 -10.85
CA VAL A 708 -24.30 -15.30 -10.05
C VAL A 708 -24.64 -15.46 -8.58
N SER A 709 -23.87 -16.26 -7.86
CA SER A 709 -24.07 -16.52 -6.43
C SER A 709 -23.37 -15.49 -5.54
N TYR A 710 -22.19 -15.03 -5.97
CA TYR A 710 -21.40 -14.00 -5.29
C TYR A 710 -20.78 -13.03 -6.31
N CYS A 711 -20.87 -11.76 -6.05
CA CYS A 711 -20.24 -10.73 -6.87
C CYS A 711 -19.77 -9.54 -6.03
N LYS A 712 -18.46 -9.46 -5.82
CA LYS A 712 -17.85 -8.37 -5.05
C LYS A 712 -17.82 -7.08 -5.83
N THR A 713 -17.42 -7.13 -7.09
CA THR A 713 -17.36 -5.96 -7.99
C THR A 713 -17.57 -6.38 -9.43
N MET A 714 -18.00 -5.42 -10.25
CA MET A 714 -18.18 -5.57 -11.69
C MET A 714 -17.53 -4.43 -12.45
N GLY A 715 -17.07 -4.73 -13.66
CA GLY A 715 -16.58 -3.75 -14.61
C GLY A 715 -16.99 -4.08 -16.04
N TYR A 716 -16.67 -3.19 -16.95
CA TYR A 716 -16.97 -3.37 -18.38
C TYR A 716 -15.84 -2.79 -19.22
N GLY A 717 -15.73 -3.25 -20.45
CA GLY A 717 -14.72 -2.81 -21.41
C GLY A 717 -15.14 -3.07 -22.85
N ALA A 718 -14.19 -2.92 -23.77
CA ALA A 718 -14.41 -3.07 -25.21
C ALA A 718 -15.16 -4.36 -25.57
N ALA A 719 -16.09 -4.25 -26.50
CA ALA A 719 -16.80 -5.39 -27.06
C ALA A 719 -15.85 -6.28 -27.89
N GLU A 720 -16.16 -7.58 -27.98
CA GLU A 720 -15.40 -8.52 -28.80
C GLU A 720 -15.39 -8.09 -30.28
N LYS A 721 -16.52 -7.58 -30.76
CA LYS A 721 -16.67 -7.08 -32.14
C LYS A 721 -17.44 -5.76 -32.14
N ALA A 722 -17.17 -4.94 -33.12
CA ALA A 722 -17.90 -3.68 -33.31
C ALA A 722 -19.40 -3.94 -33.45
N GLY A 723 -20.19 -3.33 -32.57
CA GLY A 723 -21.64 -3.45 -32.53
C GLY A 723 -22.20 -4.50 -31.56
N ASP A 724 -21.35 -5.29 -30.96
CA ASP A 724 -21.70 -6.17 -29.83
C ASP A 724 -21.83 -5.35 -28.53
N PRO A 725 -22.52 -5.86 -27.51
CA PRO A 725 -22.53 -5.26 -26.17
C PRO A 725 -21.12 -5.18 -25.59
N TYR A 726 -20.91 -4.26 -24.64
CA TYR A 726 -19.68 -4.24 -23.84
C TYR A 726 -19.43 -5.58 -23.14
N THR A 727 -18.16 -5.93 -23.05
CA THR A 727 -17.71 -7.09 -22.28
C THR A 727 -17.87 -6.79 -20.78
N LEU A 728 -18.53 -7.68 -20.04
CA LEU A 728 -18.61 -7.62 -18.60
C LEU A 728 -17.49 -8.43 -17.96
N TYR A 729 -17.02 -7.92 -16.84
CA TYR A 729 -16.09 -8.59 -15.93
C TYR A 729 -16.69 -8.58 -14.53
N MET A 730 -16.53 -9.67 -13.77
CA MET A 730 -16.89 -9.71 -12.35
C MET A 730 -15.79 -10.39 -11.55
N TYR A 731 -15.53 -9.91 -10.34
CA TYR A 731 -14.84 -10.66 -9.31
C TYR A 731 -15.90 -11.31 -8.42
N GLY A 732 -15.92 -12.64 -8.39
CA GLY A 732 -16.97 -13.37 -7.68
C GLY A 732 -17.08 -14.84 -8.07
N LYS A 733 -18.30 -15.38 -8.00
CA LYS A 733 -18.64 -16.79 -8.31
C LYS A 733 -19.94 -16.86 -9.09
N PRO A 734 -19.97 -17.50 -10.25
CA PRO A 734 -21.22 -17.82 -10.93
C PRO A 734 -22.12 -18.73 -10.09
N ALA A 735 -21.59 -19.80 -9.54
CA ALA A 735 -22.28 -20.67 -8.60
C ALA A 735 -21.46 -20.87 -7.32
N ASP A 736 -22.09 -21.28 -6.22
CA ASP A 736 -21.38 -21.54 -4.95
C ASP A 736 -20.29 -22.61 -5.06
N SER A 737 -20.41 -23.51 -6.03
CA SER A 737 -19.41 -24.54 -6.32
C SER A 737 -18.23 -24.07 -7.15
N ASP A 738 -18.34 -22.89 -7.78
CA ASP A 738 -17.31 -22.38 -8.66
C ASP A 738 -16.20 -21.69 -7.85
N PRO A 739 -14.95 -21.68 -8.33
CA PRO A 739 -13.88 -20.95 -7.68
C PRO A 739 -14.15 -19.45 -7.68
N GLU A 740 -13.64 -18.77 -6.70
CA GLU A 740 -13.60 -17.31 -6.68
C GLU A 740 -12.54 -16.78 -7.65
N GLY A 741 -12.86 -15.73 -8.38
CA GLY A 741 -11.92 -15.18 -9.34
C GLY A 741 -12.54 -14.13 -10.27
N VAL A 742 -11.78 -13.75 -11.28
CA VAL A 742 -12.23 -12.83 -12.33
C VAL A 742 -12.91 -13.62 -13.44
N TYR A 743 -14.16 -13.32 -13.67
CA TYR A 743 -14.98 -13.92 -14.74
C TYR A 743 -15.30 -12.90 -15.81
N ARG A 744 -15.29 -13.34 -17.07
CA ARG A 744 -15.64 -12.55 -18.26
C ARG A 744 -16.94 -13.06 -18.89
N SER A 745 -17.78 -12.13 -19.35
CA SER A 745 -18.98 -12.40 -20.13
C SER A 745 -19.06 -11.49 -21.35
N THR A 746 -19.32 -12.06 -22.53
CA THR A 746 -19.55 -11.32 -23.79
C THR A 746 -21.03 -11.32 -24.21
N ASP A 747 -21.92 -11.83 -23.36
CA ASP A 747 -23.34 -12.02 -23.66
C ASP A 747 -24.26 -11.35 -22.61
N CYS A 748 -23.79 -10.25 -22.02
CA CYS A 748 -24.51 -9.47 -20.98
C CYS A 748 -24.77 -10.29 -19.70
N GLY A 749 -23.82 -11.11 -19.26
CA GLY A 749 -23.89 -11.86 -18.01
C GLY A 749 -24.72 -13.15 -18.09
N LYS A 750 -25.07 -13.65 -19.28
CA LYS A 750 -25.79 -14.94 -19.42
C LYS A 750 -24.87 -16.12 -19.24
N SER A 751 -23.62 -15.99 -19.63
CA SER A 751 -22.57 -16.97 -19.38
C SER A 751 -21.28 -16.32 -18.88
N TRP A 752 -20.49 -17.07 -18.12
CA TRP A 752 -19.28 -16.58 -17.48
C TRP A 752 -18.12 -17.55 -17.74
N VAL A 753 -16.93 -17.01 -17.98
CA VAL A 753 -15.68 -17.76 -18.15
C VAL A 753 -14.66 -17.24 -17.16
N LEU A 754 -14.09 -18.12 -16.32
CA LEU A 754 -13.01 -17.80 -15.41
C LEU A 754 -11.74 -17.49 -16.21
N ILE A 755 -11.06 -16.39 -15.88
CA ILE A 755 -9.90 -15.92 -16.66
C ILE A 755 -8.63 -15.72 -15.84
N ASN A 756 -8.65 -15.93 -14.51
CA ASN A 756 -7.48 -15.71 -13.64
C ASN A 756 -7.27 -16.83 -12.61
N GLN A 757 -7.50 -18.08 -12.93
CA GLN A 757 -7.56 -19.20 -11.98
C GLN A 757 -6.37 -19.29 -11.01
N ASN A 758 -5.15 -18.98 -11.46
CA ASN A 758 -3.92 -19.07 -10.66
C ASN A 758 -3.31 -17.69 -10.34
N HIS A 759 -4.00 -16.60 -10.69
CA HIS A 759 -3.49 -15.23 -10.53
C HIS A 759 -4.52 -14.38 -9.79
N LEU A 760 -4.66 -14.63 -8.48
CA LEU A 760 -5.73 -14.08 -7.65
C LEU A 760 -5.28 -12.83 -6.86
N TYR A 761 -3.97 -12.68 -6.58
CA TYR A 761 -3.33 -11.54 -5.92
C TYR A 761 -4.02 -11.07 -4.62
N GLY A 762 -4.61 -11.98 -3.85
CA GLY A 762 -5.34 -11.64 -2.64
C GLY A 762 -6.67 -10.90 -2.88
N GLY A 763 -7.24 -10.98 -4.08
CA GLY A 763 -8.52 -10.35 -4.44
C GLY A 763 -8.40 -8.87 -4.80
N THR A 764 -9.55 -8.18 -4.82
CA THR A 764 -9.66 -6.81 -5.37
C THR A 764 -9.18 -5.70 -4.44
N GLY A 765 -8.72 -6.01 -3.23
CA GLY A 765 -8.08 -5.06 -2.31
C GLY A 765 -8.89 -3.82 -1.96
N ASN A 766 -8.20 -2.73 -1.70
CA ASN A 766 -8.79 -1.49 -1.19
C ASN A 766 -9.63 -0.73 -2.23
N GLY A 767 -9.24 -0.73 -3.49
CA GLY A 767 -9.97 -0.07 -4.58
C GLY A 767 -11.25 -0.80 -4.97
N ASN A 768 -11.32 -2.09 -4.71
CA ASN A 768 -12.47 -2.95 -5.02
C ASN A 768 -13.02 -2.73 -6.42
N TYR A 769 -12.15 -2.71 -7.44
CA TYR A 769 -12.58 -2.52 -8.81
C TYR A 769 -12.07 -3.58 -9.77
N LEU A 770 -12.89 -3.77 -10.80
CA LEU A 770 -12.51 -4.32 -12.09
C LEU A 770 -12.83 -3.29 -13.17
N VAL A 771 -11.92 -3.06 -14.11
CA VAL A 771 -12.13 -2.16 -15.25
C VAL A 771 -11.66 -2.88 -16.50
N GLY A 772 -12.57 -3.17 -17.42
CA GLY A 772 -12.21 -3.61 -18.75
C GLY A 772 -11.59 -2.47 -19.56
N ASP A 773 -10.60 -2.74 -20.37
CA ASP A 773 -10.03 -1.74 -21.27
C ASP A 773 -11.06 -1.34 -22.34
N MET A 774 -11.28 -0.04 -22.51
CA MET A 774 -12.25 0.49 -23.49
C MET A 774 -11.74 0.47 -24.93
N ASN A 775 -10.45 0.17 -25.12
CA ASN A 775 -9.78 0.22 -26.42
C ASN A 775 -9.38 -1.18 -26.92
N THR A 776 -9.20 -2.15 -26.00
CA THR A 776 -8.69 -3.49 -26.29
C THR A 776 -9.59 -4.54 -25.68
N PHE A 777 -10.27 -5.33 -26.50
CA PHE A 777 -11.06 -6.47 -26.02
C PHE A 777 -10.17 -7.48 -25.29
N GLY A 778 -10.67 -7.98 -24.18
CA GLY A 778 -10.00 -9.01 -23.38
C GLY A 778 -8.95 -8.48 -22.41
N THR A 779 -8.65 -7.20 -22.43
CA THR A 779 -7.81 -6.57 -21.40
C THR A 779 -8.66 -6.12 -20.21
N VAL A 780 -8.23 -6.45 -18.98
CA VAL A 780 -8.91 -6.09 -17.75
C VAL A 780 -7.92 -5.70 -16.66
N TYR A 781 -8.25 -4.69 -15.89
CA TYR A 781 -7.47 -4.17 -14.75
C TYR A 781 -8.20 -4.50 -13.45
N MET A 782 -7.46 -4.93 -12.43
CA MET A 782 -7.97 -5.24 -11.11
C MET A 782 -7.11 -4.54 -10.05
N SER A 783 -7.77 -3.92 -9.06
CA SER A 783 -7.08 -3.46 -7.85
C SER A 783 -6.68 -4.64 -6.97
N THR A 784 -5.64 -4.45 -6.15
CA THR A 784 -5.19 -5.43 -5.15
C THR A 784 -5.01 -4.75 -3.79
N VAL A 785 -4.66 -5.51 -2.76
CA VAL A 785 -4.31 -4.94 -1.44
C VAL A 785 -2.98 -4.21 -1.50
N GLY A 786 -1.92 -4.87 -1.94
CA GLY A 786 -0.55 -4.35 -1.98
C GLY A 786 0.29 -4.89 -3.14
N CYS A 787 -0.34 -5.52 -4.14
CA CYS A 787 0.33 -5.93 -5.38
C CYS A 787 0.04 -4.94 -6.53
N GLY A 788 -0.26 -3.69 -6.21
CA GLY A 788 -0.54 -2.64 -7.19
C GLY A 788 -1.83 -2.84 -7.98
N ILE A 789 -1.75 -2.59 -9.28
CA ILE A 789 -2.82 -2.83 -10.25
C ILE A 789 -2.38 -4.00 -11.12
N VAL A 790 -3.16 -5.06 -11.13
CA VAL A 790 -2.87 -6.18 -12.02
C VAL A 790 -3.65 -6.07 -13.33
N VAL A 791 -3.04 -6.52 -14.41
CA VAL A 791 -3.61 -6.49 -15.76
C VAL A 791 -3.63 -7.89 -16.36
N GLY A 792 -4.83 -8.34 -16.76
CA GLY A 792 -5.02 -9.53 -17.56
C GLY A 792 -5.16 -9.16 -19.04
N THR A 793 -4.39 -9.80 -19.91
CA THR A 793 -4.41 -9.57 -21.35
C THR A 793 -4.57 -10.88 -22.10
N LEU A 794 -5.32 -10.88 -23.22
CA LEU A 794 -5.39 -12.05 -24.09
C LEU A 794 -4.07 -12.23 -24.86
N GLU A 795 -3.53 -13.45 -24.87
CA GLU A 795 -2.46 -13.82 -25.81
C GLU A 795 -2.92 -13.51 -27.24
N ASN A 796 -2.16 -12.77 -27.99
CA ASN A 796 -2.46 -12.31 -29.35
C ASN A 796 -3.43 -11.11 -29.47
N SER A 797 -3.75 -10.39 -28.41
CA SER A 797 -4.29 -9.04 -28.56
C SER A 797 -3.17 -8.10 -29.04
N ASP A 798 -3.35 -7.45 -30.17
CA ASP A 798 -2.44 -6.38 -30.59
C ASP A 798 -2.43 -5.30 -29.49
N PRO A 799 -1.28 -4.76 -29.10
CA PRO A 799 -1.26 -3.64 -28.16
C PRO A 799 -2.11 -2.48 -28.71
N PRO A 800 -2.74 -1.68 -27.87
CA PRO A 800 -3.63 -0.60 -28.30
C PRO A 800 -2.91 0.30 -29.30
N LYS A 801 -3.42 0.36 -30.53
CA LYS A 801 -2.89 1.27 -31.56
C LYS A 801 -3.34 2.69 -31.22
N PRO A 802 -2.45 3.68 -31.23
CA PRO A 802 -2.86 5.07 -31.11
C PRO A 802 -3.93 5.39 -32.16
N VAL A 803 -5.08 5.85 -31.72
CA VAL A 803 -6.12 6.33 -32.63
C VAL A 803 -5.62 7.62 -33.27
N THR A 804 -5.09 7.54 -34.49
CA THR A 804 -4.86 8.74 -35.31
C THR A 804 -6.23 9.27 -35.70
N THR A 805 -6.64 10.38 -35.09
CA THR A 805 -7.81 11.13 -35.50
C THR A 805 -7.58 11.69 -36.89
N ASP A 806 -8.02 10.96 -37.91
CA ASP A 806 -8.19 11.51 -39.27
C ASP A 806 -9.34 12.52 -39.22
N THR A 807 -9.01 13.78 -38.99
CA THR A 807 -9.90 14.89 -39.29
C THR A 807 -10.00 15.04 -40.81
N THR A 808 -10.86 14.25 -41.45
CA THR A 808 -11.27 14.49 -42.83
C THR A 808 -12.19 15.69 -42.90
N SER A 809 -11.63 16.88 -43.02
CA SER A 809 -12.35 18.00 -43.61
C SER A 809 -12.42 17.80 -45.13
N ASN A 810 -13.62 17.53 -45.62
CA ASN A 810 -13.92 17.57 -47.04
C ASN A 810 -13.63 18.97 -47.60
N THR A 811 -12.46 19.10 -48.26
CA THR A 811 -12.23 20.23 -49.17
C THR A 811 -11.85 19.66 -50.54
N THR A 812 -12.79 19.76 -51.43
CA THR A 812 -12.61 19.49 -52.85
C THR A 812 -11.53 20.43 -53.40
N THR A 813 -10.39 19.90 -53.81
CA THR A 813 -9.42 20.68 -54.62
C THR A 813 -8.78 19.81 -55.70
N THR A 814 -8.85 20.37 -56.85
CA THR A 814 -8.43 20.01 -58.18
C THR A 814 -6.97 19.55 -58.26
N LYS A 815 -6.73 18.45 -58.96
CA LYS A 815 -5.40 17.97 -59.36
C LYS A 815 -4.63 19.00 -60.17
N THR A 816 -3.39 19.30 -59.75
CA THR A 816 -2.33 19.76 -60.68
C THR A 816 -1.04 19.00 -60.37
N THR A 817 -0.60 18.26 -61.35
CA THR A 817 0.64 17.48 -61.36
C THR A 817 1.81 18.43 -61.59
N THR A 818 2.84 18.40 -60.79
CA THR A 818 4.17 18.88 -61.17
C THR A 818 5.26 18.06 -60.50
N THR A 819 6.16 17.58 -61.30
CA THR A 819 7.25 16.65 -61.07
C THR A 819 8.53 17.39 -60.63
N THR A 820 9.35 16.72 -59.79
CA THR A 820 10.84 16.82 -59.71
C THR A 820 11.38 17.95 -58.85
N THR A 821 12.41 17.83 -58.01
CA THR A 821 13.73 17.20 -58.14
C THR A 821 14.43 17.24 -56.75
N LYS A 822 15.18 16.21 -56.42
CA LYS A 822 16.17 16.14 -55.34
C LYS A 822 17.26 17.20 -55.53
N THR A 823 17.64 17.85 -54.43
CA THR A 823 19.02 18.38 -54.31
C THR A 823 19.48 18.30 -52.86
N THR A 824 20.51 17.56 -52.65
CA THR A 824 21.31 17.42 -51.42
C THR A 824 22.27 18.62 -51.38
N THR A 825 22.37 19.28 -50.24
CA THR A 825 23.58 20.10 -49.95
C THR A 825 23.89 20.08 -48.48
N THR A 826 25.03 19.57 -48.16
CA THR A 826 25.76 19.61 -46.87
C THR A 826 26.48 20.96 -46.79
N THR A 827 26.60 21.55 -45.63
CA THR A 827 27.80 22.27 -45.11
C THR A 827 27.45 23.03 -43.84
N THR A 828 28.01 22.70 -42.71
CA THR A 828 29.19 23.16 -41.95
C THR A 828 29.09 24.53 -41.27
N THR A 829 29.19 24.45 -39.95
CA THR A 829 29.88 25.31 -38.95
C THR A 829 29.78 26.83 -39.03
N GLY A 830 29.56 27.40 -37.83
CA GLY A 830 29.83 28.78 -37.53
C GLY A 830 29.40 29.22 -36.13
N SER A 831 30.25 29.04 -35.13
CA SER A 831 30.20 29.63 -33.80
C SER A 831 30.24 31.13 -33.86
N THR A 832 29.43 31.83 -33.06
CA THR A 832 29.84 33.13 -32.48
C THR A 832 29.06 33.39 -31.18
N VAL A 833 29.81 33.61 -30.16
CA VAL A 833 29.50 34.14 -28.82
C VAL A 833 29.08 35.59 -28.93
N ALA A 834 28.07 36.01 -28.22
CA ALA A 834 27.87 37.40 -27.84
C ALA A 834 27.32 37.46 -26.40
N THR A 835 28.19 37.79 -25.51
CA THR A 835 28.01 38.35 -24.17
C THR A 835 27.29 39.67 -24.19
N THR A 836 26.27 39.83 -23.34
CA THR A 836 25.99 41.12 -22.71
C THR A 836 25.40 40.95 -21.32
N LYS A 837 26.08 41.39 -20.32
CA LYS A 837 25.65 41.69 -18.95
C LYS A 837 25.24 43.19 -18.90
N PRO A 838 24.77 43.71 -17.76
CA PRO A 838 23.61 43.49 -16.92
C PRO A 838 22.76 44.77 -16.78
N VAL A 839 21.58 44.71 -16.25
CA VAL A 839 20.87 45.86 -15.70
C VAL A 839 20.44 45.58 -14.26
N THR A 840 20.82 46.52 -13.46
CA THR A 840 20.79 46.70 -12.02
C THR A 840 19.41 46.63 -11.36
N SER A 841 19.45 46.02 -10.19
CA SER A 841 18.70 46.22 -8.94
C SER A 841 17.68 47.37 -8.85
N SER A 842 16.52 47.03 -8.30
CA SER A 842 15.81 47.95 -7.41
C SER A 842 15.40 47.21 -6.14
N ASN A 843 15.92 47.66 -5.03
CA ASN A 843 15.61 47.31 -3.67
C ASN A 843 14.11 47.44 -3.39
N VAL A 844 13.54 46.41 -2.76
CA VAL A 844 12.37 46.59 -1.92
C VAL A 844 12.75 46.14 -0.51
N THR A 845 12.69 47.07 0.37
CA THR A 845 13.03 47.02 1.78
C THR A 845 12.14 46.06 2.54
N ALA A 846 12.73 45.13 3.27
CA ALA A 846 12.08 44.37 4.28
C ALA A 846 11.70 45.25 5.47
N THR A 847 10.44 45.32 5.81
CA THR A 847 9.98 45.93 7.04
C THR A 847 9.84 44.87 8.08
N SER A 848 10.75 44.86 9.03
CA SER A 848 10.68 44.11 10.27
C SER A 848 9.49 44.60 11.11
N ILE A 849 8.62 43.74 11.54
CA ILE A 849 7.63 44.05 12.58
C ILE A 849 8.21 43.53 13.89
N GLU A 850 8.59 44.46 14.74
CA GLU A 850 8.91 44.25 16.14
C GLU A 850 7.63 43.92 16.96
N PRO A 851 7.72 43.15 18.07
CA PRO A 851 6.58 42.78 18.87
C PRO A 851 6.04 43.97 19.68
N ALA A 852 4.75 44.14 19.67
CA ALA A 852 4.05 45.13 20.44
C ALA A 852 4.05 44.74 21.95
N THR A 853 4.57 45.68 22.74
CA THR A 853 4.56 45.69 24.22
C THR A 853 3.14 45.70 24.78
N GLU A 854 2.98 44.94 25.90
CA GLU A 854 1.84 44.97 26.80
C GLU A 854 1.44 46.40 27.22
N THR A 855 0.17 46.68 27.11
CA THR A 855 -0.47 47.69 27.94
C THR A 855 -1.67 47.10 28.61
N THR A 856 -1.57 46.96 29.91
CA THR A 856 -2.67 46.72 30.83
C THR A 856 -3.69 47.86 30.81
N PRO A 857 -4.98 47.59 30.81
CA PRO A 857 -5.95 48.46 31.48
C PRO A 857 -6.61 47.76 32.68
N SER A 858 -6.67 48.51 33.72
CA SER A 858 -7.31 48.19 34.99
C SER A 858 -8.83 48.04 34.89
N SER A 859 -9.29 47.06 35.64
CA SER A 859 -10.61 46.88 36.27
C SER A 859 -11.81 47.76 35.96
N SER A 860 -12.89 47.20 35.50
CA SER A 860 -14.17 47.07 36.20
C SER A 860 -15.28 46.63 35.25
N GLY A 861 -16.08 45.66 35.67
CA GLY A 861 -17.38 45.33 35.02
C GLY A 861 -17.59 43.84 34.83
N THR A 862 -18.23 43.23 35.81
CA THR A 862 -18.82 41.89 35.78
C THR A 862 -19.79 41.78 34.58
N THR A 863 -19.44 40.93 33.64
CA THR A 863 -20.41 40.19 32.82
C THR A 863 -19.98 38.75 32.80
N ASP A 864 -20.86 37.88 33.22
CA ASP A 864 -20.78 36.44 33.20
C ASP A 864 -20.52 36.00 31.75
N SER A 865 -19.27 35.75 31.37
CA SER A 865 -18.96 35.19 30.09
C SER A 865 -19.30 33.70 30.11
N SER A 866 -20.33 33.31 29.38
CA SER A 866 -20.73 31.90 29.22
C SER A 866 -19.50 31.07 28.76
N ILE A 867 -19.26 29.97 29.46
CA ILE A 867 -18.25 28.99 29.10
C ILE A 867 -18.70 28.35 27.76
N LEU A 868 -17.89 28.39 26.75
CA LEU A 868 -18.06 27.62 25.51
C LEU A 868 -17.06 26.46 25.53
N TYR A 869 -17.48 25.34 26.10
CA TYR A 869 -16.61 24.16 26.25
C TYR A 869 -16.08 23.71 24.89
N GLY A 870 -14.78 23.46 24.80
CA GLY A 870 -14.09 23.08 23.57
C GLY A 870 -13.53 24.24 22.74
N ASP A 871 -13.96 25.49 22.93
CA ASP A 871 -13.39 26.69 22.26
C ASP A 871 -12.16 27.18 23.04
N VAL A 872 -11.04 26.54 22.81
CA VAL A 872 -9.79 26.77 23.55
C VAL A 872 -9.02 27.97 22.99
N ASN A 873 -9.17 28.26 21.68
CA ASN A 873 -8.54 29.38 21.01
C ASN A 873 -9.32 30.70 21.13
N LEU A 874 -10.56 30.63 21.66
CA LEU A 874 -11.50 31.74 21.87
C LEU A 874 -11.97 32.43 20.58
N ASP A 875 -12.09 31.67 19.48
CA ASP A 875 -12.59 32.20 18.20
C ASP A 875 -14.11 32.07 18.05
N GLY A 876 -14.79 31.46 19.02
CA GLY A 876 -16.22 31.26 19.04
C GLY A 876 -16.73 30.02 18.31
N ASN A 877 -15.83 29.16 17.84
CA ASN A 877 -16.14 27.89 17.24
C ASN A 877 -15.36 26.78 17.96
N VAL A 878 -15.85 25.54 17.92
CA VAL A 878 -15.14 24.38 18.46
C VAL A 878 -14.66 23.53 17.31
N GLY A 879 -13.32 23.38 17.14
CA GLY A 879 -12.73 22.74 15.99
C GLY A 879 -11.40 22.06 16.28
N LEU A 880 -10.77 21.55 15.23
CA LEU A 880 -9.49 20.83 15.34
C LEU A 880 -8.36 21.73 15.87
N VAL A 881 -8.41 23.03 15.60
CA VAL A 881 -7.42 24.01 16.10
C VAL A 881 -7.43 24.06 17.62
N ASP A 882 -8.62 23.96 18.22
CA ASP A 882 -8.81 23.92 19.67
C ASP A 882 -8.22 22.64 20.27
N ALA A 883 -8.46 21.49 19.63
CA ALA A 883 -7.89 20.22 20.04
C ALA A 883 -6.35 20.25 19.99
N VAL A 884 -5.77 20.82 18.94
CA VAL A 884 -4.32 21.03 18.84
C VAL A 884 -3.80 21.96 19.94
N LEU A 885 -4.50 23.06 20.22
CA LEU A 885 -4.10 24.00 21.25
C LEU A 885 -4.23 23.38 22.65
N LEU A 886 -5.30 22.63 22.90
CA LEU A 886 -5.51 21.90 24.15
C LEU A 886 -4.40 20.86 24.39
N ASN A 887 -4.09 20.05 23.38
CA ASN A 887 -2.99 19.07 23.48
C ASN A 887 -1.64 19.74 23.77
N LYS A 888 -1.35 20.87 23.15
CA LYS A 888 -0.14 21.65 23.44
C LYS A 888 -0.13 22.20 24.88
N ALA A 889 -1.28 22.58 25.41
CA ALA A 889 -1.41 23.04 26.78
C ALA A 889 -1.25 21.90 27.80
N VAL A 890 -1.80 20.73 27.50
CA VAL A 890 -1.64 19.50 28.32
C VAL A 890 -0.17 19.04 28.31
N ALA A 891 0.55 19.25 27.22
CA ALA A 891 1.98 18.96 27.12
C ALA A 891 2.90 20.08 27.67
N ASP A 892 2.36 21.08 28.36
CA ASP A 892 3.07 22.27 28.88
C ASP A 892 3.81 23.08 27.78
N ALA A 893 3.47 22.91 26.52
CA ALA A 893 4.07 23.64 25.40
C ALA A 893 3.49 25.04 25.22
N VAL A 894 2.29 25.30 25.75
CA VAL A 894 1.63 26.61 25.74
C VAL A 894 0.89 26.84 27.05
N THR A 895 0.73 28.12 27.45
CA THR A 895 -0.05 28.48 28.63
C THR A 895 -1.38 29.10 28.19
N LEU A 896 -2.50 28.53 28.63
CA LEU A 896 -3.84 29.06 28.39
C LEU A 896 -4.17 30.18 29.35
N ASN A 897 -4.86 31.22 28.85
CA ASN A 897 -5.45 32.22 29.74
C ASN A 897 -6.66 31.66 30.50
N ASP A 898 -7.18 32.41 31.49
CA ASP A 898 -8.25 31.91 32.38
C ASP A 898 -9.55 31.54 31.65
N GLN A 899 -9.89 32.19 30.51
CA GLN A 899 -11.09 31.86 29.77
C GLN A 899 -10.86 30.60 28.92
N ALA A 900 -9.74 30.53 28.20
CA ALA A 900 -9.36 29.36 27.42
C ALA A 900 -9.25 28.10 28.31
N ARG A 901 -8.72 28.24 29.52
CA ARG A 901 -8.62 27.15 30.51
C ARG A 901 -10.00 26.66 30.96
N ARG A 902 -10.97 27.57 31.15
CA ARG A 902 -12.35 27.16 31.48
C ARG A 902 -13.04 26.46 30.31
N ASN A 903 -12.80 26.93 29.09
CA ASN A 903 -13.36 26.31 27.90
C ASN A 903 -12.69 24.95 27.60
N ALA A 904 -11.44 24.76 27.99
CA ALA A 904 -10.65 23.55 27.81
C ALA A 904 -11.04 22.39 28.73
N ASP A 905 -11.77 22.64 29.84
CA ASP A 905 -12.28 21.60 30.74
C ASP A 905 -13.52 20.92 30.14
N CYS A 906 -13.28 20.12 29.10
CA CYS A 906 -14.32 19.54 28.26
C CYS A 906 -15.16 18.46 28.95
N ASN A 907 -14.69 17.94 30.08
CA ASN A 907 -15.44 16.98 30.89
C ASN A 907 -15.98 17.61 32.20
N ALA A 908 -15.76 18.91 32.42
CA ALA A 908 -16.21 19.69 33.55
C ALA A 908 -15.80 19.10 34.92
N ASN A 909 -14.61 18.52 35.04
CA ASN A 909 -14.07 17.97 36.28
C ASN A 909 -13.24 18.97 37.07
N GLY A 910 -12.96 20.16 36.53
CA GLY A 910 -12.21 21.26 37.15
C GLY A 910 -10.70 21.21 36.91
N GLU A 911 -10.20 20.22 36.19
CA GLU A 911 -8.79 20.05 35.79
C GLU A 911 -8.68 19.99 34.27
N VAL A 912 -7.67 20.63 33.70
CA VAL A 912 -7.37 20.54 32.27
C VAL A 912 -6.20 19.58 32.04
N ASN A 913 -6.46 18.42 31.45
CA ASN A 913 -5.50 17.35 31.27
C ASN A 913 -5.81 16.51 29.98
N GLY A 914 -5.14 15.38 29.80
CA GLY A 914 -5.33 14.53 28.62
C GLY A 914 -6.76 13.99 28.43
N SER A 915 -7.52 13.84 29.51
CA SER A 915 -8.92 13.42 29.45
C SER A 915 -9.79 14.45 28.71
N ASP A 916 -9.55 15.75 28.94
CA ASP A 916 -10.28 16.80 28.21
C ASP A 916 -9.94 16.85 26.73
N ALA A 917 -8.68 16.61 26.38
CA ALA A 917 -8.26 16.52 24.98
C ALA A 917 -8.95 15.34 24.28
N ILE A 918 -9.07 14.20 24.94
CA ILE A 918 -9.82 13.04 24.44
C ILE A 918 -11.31 13.38 24.31
N THR A 919 -11.91 14.00 25.32
CA THR A 919 -13.33 14.40 25.30
C THR A 919 -13.62 15.39 24.16
N LEU A 920 -12.73 16.35 23.91
CA LEU A 920 -12.85 17.26 22.79
C LEU A 920 -12.73 16.55 21.45
N LEU A 921 -11.82 15.61 21.29
CA LEU A 921 -11.70 14.79 20.09
C LEU A 921 -12.94 13.91 19.88
N MET A 922 -13.49 13.32 20.93
CA MET A 922 -14.74 12.56 20.86
C MET A 922 -15.91 13.43 20.38
N PHE A 923 -15.97 14.67 20.80
CA PHE A 923 -16.96 15.65 20.33
C PHE A 923 -16.75 15.99 18.84
N LEU A 924 -15.52 16.30 18.44
CA LEU A 924 -15.18 16.65 17.05
C LEU A 924 -15.40 15.48 16.08
N THR A 925 -15.22 14.26 16.55
CA THR A 925 -15.49 13.03 15.77
C THR A 925 -16.92 12.54 15.88
N GLN A 926 -17.79 13.30 16.57
CA GLN A 926 -19.22 12.99 16.76
C GLN A 926 -19.47 11.67 17.53
N ILE A 927 -18.51 11.23 18.33
CA ILE A 927 -18.69 10.10 19.27
C ILE A 927 -19.57 10.54 20.44
N ILE A 928 -19.50 11.82 20.82
CA ILE A 928 -20.41 12.47 21.75
C ILE A 928 -21.03 13.71 21.09
N ASP A 929 -22.28 14.00 21.43
CA ASP A 929 -23.04 15.06 20.78
C ASP A 929 -22.95 16.44 21.48
N VAL A 930 -22.40 16.49 22.68
CA VAL A 930 -22.43 17.72 23.50
C VAL A 930 -21.22 17.81 24.44
N LEU A 931 -20.73 19.04 24.64
CA LEU A 931 -19.76 19.39 25.68
C LEU A 931 -20.44 20.28 26.74
N PRO A 932 -20.06 20.17 28.03
CA PRO A 932 -19.11 19.21 28.57
C PRO A 932 -19.72 17.81 28.69
N TYR A 933 -18.91 16.80 28.56
CA TYR A 933 -19.32 15.41 28.69
C TYR A 933 -18.75 14.78 29.96
N GLN A 934 -19.60 14.19 30.78
CA GLN A 934 -19.21 13.43 31.98
C GLN A 934 -19.67 11.99 31.80
N ASP A 935 -18.77 11.04 31.94
CA ASP A 935 -19.13 9.62 32.02
C ASP A 935 -20.02 9.37 33.22
N ALA A 936 -21.15 8.70 33.03
CA ALA A 936 -22.18 8.47 34.01
C ALA A 936 -21.79 7.40 35.05
#